data_0a87c05f16bda38fc33ab6e75cc3346b
#
_entry.id   0a87c05f16bda38fc33ab6e75cc3346b
#
_cell.length_a   1.000
_cell.length_b   1.000
_cell.length_c   1.000
_cell.angle_alpha   90.00
_cell.angle_beta   90.00
_cell.angle_gamma   90.00
#
_symmetry.space_group_name_H-M   'P 1'
#
loop_
_entity.id
_entity.type
_entity.pdbx_description
1 polymer ?
#
loop_
_entity_poly.entity_id
_entity_poly.type
_entity_poly.pdbx_seq_one_letter_code
_entity_poly.pdbx_strand_id
1 'polypeptide(L)'
;MSAYSTSWRLIDSVKNFLDIKPYAFWKKFDEKSIFYGWGRKRSGFKAVKLAKKHKSKFVLLEDGFIRSLGLGINSSPSFSLVSDDLGIYYDATQASKLEKILNEYEFKSDKALLDRAKDAIKLIKRYEISKYNDTIALPEDFFKAKEKRVLIITQSANDASLKYGLSQDFSTLKMIKDALKENAQIYLKIHPDVLIGKKKSDFKMSDLPKNIKIIDKNYNPIALLKHFDKVYTKTSGMGFEALLCGCECVCYGMPFYAGWGLTQDKIQCLRRVQKRTVEEVFAAAYLLYTSYFNPYLAQKSDIFDTINTIYKYKKIEQVNSNGLFFLGFSLWKRHFVKPFFRAKNNKITFLNSPQQLLKFKLNKNDKIFIWGNRFSKKDIYEFVSKDIGVFFVEDGFVRSVALGSDLTRAYSLVVDSKTPFINPNEASDLEELLQNHHFDENLLQRAKKLIHTLVENKISKYNNAKHSQLNLKNSKGQRVILVAAQVEDDASMILGGFNLSTKELIEWVRRENKDAYILFKPHPDVLSGNRKGLKDEKVILEFCDEVFKEDISIHSCLEAVDEVHTITSTVGFEAILRRKKVVVYGMPFYAGWGLSFDKRVCERRSRKLCLEELVAGTLILYPRYISIKDKNLCEIELCLDTILYLQRAYFSKKWLKIMNDFRNFSLRKIRRIYEKFMIW
;
A
#
# COMPACT_ATOMS: atom_id res chain seq x y z
N MET A 1 -27.53 -4.42 20.63
CA MET A 1 -28.33 -3.38 19.94
C MET A 1 -28.37 -3.74 18.46
N SER A 2 -29.53 -3.66 17.81
CA SER A 2 -29.65 -4.01 16.39
C SER A 2 -29.67 -2.74 15.54
N ALA A 3 -28.84 -2.73 14.49
CA ALA A 3 -28.65 -1.58 13.60
C ALA A 3 -29.47 -1.74 12.31
N TYR A 4 -30.15 -0.68 11.86
CA TYR A 4 -31.05 -0.71 10.71
C TYR A 4 -30.90 0.53 9.81
N SER A 5 -31.06 0.37 8.50
CA SER A 5 -31.15 1.49 7.55
C SER A 5 -32.20 1.25 6.48
N THR A 6 -32.85 2.34 6.03
CA THR A 6 -33.77 2.33 4.87
C THR A 6 -33.05 2.40 3.53
N SER A 7 -31.71 2.46 3.52
CA SER A 7 -30.89 2.63 2.31
C SER A 7 -29.95 1.46 2.10
N TRP A 8 -30.22 0.62 1.11
CA TRP A 8 -29.34 -0.47 0.68
C TRP A 8 -27.95 0.02 0.24
N ARG A 9 -27.90 1.18 -0.45
CA ARG A 9 -26.63 1.79 -0.87
C ARG A 9 -25.78 2.18 0.31
N LEU A 10 -26.40 2.71 1.40
CA LEU A 10 -25.68 3.00 2.62
C LEU A 10 -25.13 1.71 3.24
N ILE A 11 -25.97 0.69 3.41
CA ILE A 11 -25.57 -0.59 4.00
C ILE A 11 -24.35 -1.17 3.27
N ASP A 12 -24.39 -1.22 1.94
CA ASP A 12 -23.27 -1.74 1.14
C ASP A 12 -22.01 -0.86 1.27
N SER A 13 -22.16 0.47 1.29
CA SER A 13 -21.03 1.40 1.38
C SER A 13 -20.28 1.37 2.72
N VAL A 14 -20.96 0.96 3.80
CA VAL A 14 -20.37 0.96 5.16
C VAL A 14 -20.20 -0.44 5.77
N LYS A 15 -20.46 -1.50 5.01
CA LYS A 15 -20.39 -2.89 5.50
C LYS A 15 -19.04 -3.29 6.13
N ASN A 16 -17.97 -2.60 5.77
CA ASN A 16 -16.64 -2.82 6.32
C ASN A 16 -16.48 -2.17 7.71
N PHE A 17 -17.29 -1.17 8.02
CA PHE A 17 -17.24 -0.45 9.30
C PHE A 17 -18.31 -0.92 10.28
N LEU A 18 -19.52 -1.22 9.75
CA LEU A 18 -20.73 -1.45 10.54
C LEU A 18 -21.57 -2.58 9.94
N ASP A 19 -22.10 -3.44 10.83
CA ASP A 19 -23.11 -4.43 10.46
C ASP A 19 -24.51 -3.82 10.61
N ILE A 20 -25.07 -3.34 9.50
CA ILE A 20 -26.39 -2.69 9.44
C ILE A 20 -27.35 -3.54 8.63
N LYS A 21 -28.51 -3.86 9.22
CA LYS A 21 -29.57 -4.64 8.57
C LYS A 21 -30.54 -3.74 7.80
N PRO A 22 -31.17 -4.25 6.73
CA PRO A 22 -32.24 -3.52 6.06
C PRO A 22 -33.42 -3.26 6.99
N TYR A 23 -33.98 -2.06 6.89
CA TYR A 23 -35.24 -1.74 7.57
C TYR A 23 -36.39 -2.49 6.89
N ALA A 24 -37.25 -3.13 7.70
CA ALA A 24 -38.45 -3.80 7.25
C ALA A 24 -39.65 -3.32 8.09
N PHE A 25 -40.69 -2.79 7.45
CA PHE A 25 -41.80 -2.13 8.12
C PHE A 25 -42.66 -3.08 8.97
N TRP A 26 -42.61 -4.38 8.69
CA TRP A 26 -43.32 -5.43 9.47
C TRP A 26 -42.58 -5.86 10.72
N LYS A 27 -41.36 -5.39 10.92
CA LYS A 27 -40.54 -5.73 12.08
C LYS A 27 -40.88 -4.82 13.27
N LYS A 28 -40.94 -5.42 14.45
CA LYS A 28 -41.05 -4.64 15.70
C LYS A 28 -39.71 -4.03 16.06
N PHE A 29 -39.69 -2.76 16.41
CA PHE A 29 -38.52 -2.02 16.85
C PHE A 29 -38.77 -1.52 18.28
N ASP A 30 -37.71 -1.50 19.08
CA ASP A 30 -37.68 -1.10 20.47
C ASP A 30 -36.67 0.03 20.73
N GLU A 31 -36.51 0.44 21.95
CA GLU A 31 -35.56 1.47 22.37
C GLU A 31 -34.11 1.08 22.17
N LYS A 32 -33.78 -0.25 22.03
CA LYS A 32 -32.45 -0.79 21.77
C LYS A 32 -32.11 -0.78 20.29
N SER A 33 -33.06 -0.47 19.42
CA SER A 33 -32.86 -0.37 17.97
C SER A 33 -32.11 0.92 17.62
N ILE A 34 -31.25 0.89 16.61
CA ILE A 34 -30.52 2.07 16.13
C ILE A 34 -30.81 2.24 14.65
N PHE A 35 -31.22 3.44 14.24
CA PHE A 35 -31.47 3.75 12.83
C PHE A 35 -30.34 4.58 12.25
N TYR A 36 -29.73 4.06 11.20
CA TYR A 36 -28.60 4.67 10.49
C TYR A 36 -29.04 5.38 9.22
N GLY A 37 -28.52 6.57 8.98
CA GLY A 37 -28.76 7.34 7.77
C GLY A 37 -27.53 8.16 7.36
N TRP A 38 -27.48 8.60 6.11
CA TRP A 38 -26.37 9.40 5.60
C TRP A 38 -26.64 10.88 5.80
N GLY A 39 -25.89 11.54 6.67
CA GLY A 39 -25.91 12.97 6.97
C GLY A 39 -27.26 13.64 6.80
N ARG A 40 -27.30 14.73 6.05
CA ARG A 40 -28.54 15.46 5.69
C ARG A 40 -29.17 15.00 4.37
N LYS A 41 -28.91 13.74 3.95
CA LYS A 41 -29.59 13.11 2.81
C LYS A 41 -30.91 12.45 3.24
N ARG A 42 -31.72 12.01 2.26
CA ARG A 42 -33.03 11.38 2.48
C ARG A 42 -32.99 10.24 3.52
N SER A 43 -31.93 9.42 3.50
CA SER A 43 -31.78 8.33 4.48
C SER A 43 -31.53 8.84 5.91
N GLY A 44 -30.78 9.95 6.07
CA GLY A 44 -30.55 10.59 7.35
C GLY A 44 -31.84 11.12 7.96
N PHE A 45 -32.62 11.87 7.19
CA PHE A 45 -33.96 12.35 7.66
C PHE A 45 -34.87 11.18 8.02
N LYS A 46 -34.90 10.09 7.27
CA LYS A 46 -35.67 8.90 7.60
C LYS A 46 -35.20 8.24 8.89
N ALA A 47 -33.90 8.13 9.12
CA ALA A 47 -33.33 7.57 10.34
C ALA A 47 -33.78 8.35 11.59
N VAL A 48 -33.70 9.69 11.56
CA VAL A 48 -34.13 10.56 12.64
C VAL A 48 -35.64 10.41 12.88
N LYS A 49 -36.47 10.39 11.81
CA LYS A 49 -37.92 10.21 11.90
C LYS A 49 -38.32 8.86 12.53
N LEU A 50 -37.63 7.77 12.11
CA LEU A 50 -37.88 6.43 12.65
C LEU A 50 -37.45 6.32 14.11
N ALA A 51 -36.29 6.86 14.46
CA ALA A 51 -35.83 6.90 15.85
C ALA A 51 -36.85 7.59 16.77
N LYS A 52 -37.35 8.76 16.35
CA LYS A 52 -38.40 9.49 17.10
C LYS A 52 -39.68 8.66 17.21
N LYS A 53 -40.14 8.02 16.12
CA LYS A 53 -41.34 7.17 16.09
C LYS A 53 -41.26 6.00 17.07
N HIS A 54 -40.10 5.35 17.17
CA HIS A 54 -39.89 4.13 17.96
C HIS A 54 -39.22 4.39 19.32
N LYS A 55 -39.08 5.66 19.75
CA LYS A 55 -38.37 6.08 20.99
C LYS A 55 -36.97 5.46 21.11
N SER A 56 -36.26 5.36 19.98
CA SER A 56 -34.98 4.70 19.83
C SER A 56 -33.89 5.70 19.41
N LYS A 57 -32.69 5.21 19.10
CA LYS A 57 -31.54 6.03 18.73
C LYS A 57 -31.42 6.17 17.21
N PHE A 58 -30.84 7.27 16.75
CA PHE A 58 -30.36 7.43 15.37
C PHE A 58 -28.86 7.65 15.37
N VAL A 59 -28.23 7.36 14.25
CA VAL A 59 -26.84 7.71 13.98
C VAL A 59 -26.74 8.20 12.54
N LEU A 60 -26.20 9.38 12.35
CA LEU A 60 -25.88 9.93 11.05
C LEU A 60 -24.44 9.60 10.68
N LEU A 61 -24.26 9.10 9.46
CA LEU A 61 -22.96 8.71 8.91
C LEU A 61 -22.51 9.70 7.83
N GLU A 62 -21.21 9.91 7.72
CA GLU A 62 -20.60 10.65 6.63
C GLU A 62 -19.18 10.14 6.36
N ASP A 63 -18.62 10.44 5.19
CA ASP A 63 -17.22 10.20 4.89
C ASP A 63 -16.33 10.91 5.93
N GLY A 64 -15.28 10.21 6.40
CA GLY A 64 -14.27 10.82 7.27
C GLY A 64 -13.37 11.80 6.51
N PHE A 65 -12.40 12.36 7.22
CA PHE A 65 -11.57 13.47 6.72
C PHE A 65 -10.42 13.01 5.81
N ILE A 66 -9.99 11.75 5.90
CA ILE A 66 -9.11 11.08 4.92
C ILE A 66 -9.90 9.90 4.36
N ARG A 67 -10.50 10.08 3.17
CA ARG A 67 -11.49 9.12 2.69
C ARG A 67 -10.90 8.01 1.84
N SER A 68 -10.16 8.35 0.79
CA SER A 68 -9.76 7.35 -0.22
C SER A 68 -8.63 7.84 -1.13
N LEU A 69 -8.09 6.90 -1.92
CA LEU A 69 -7.20 7.23 -3.03
C LEU A 69 -7.92 8.07 -4.08
N GLY A 70 -9.02 7.59 -4.63
CA GLY A 70 -9.80 8.28 -5.64
C GLY A 70 -11.12 8.84 -5.11
N LEU A 71 -11.90 9.46 -5.97
CA LEU A 71 -13.25 9.96 -5.63
C LEU A 71 -14.20 8.78 -5.36
N GLY A 72 -15.05 8.92 -4.36
CA GLY A 72 -16.04 7.90 -3.99
C GLY A 72 -17.01 7.55 -5.12
N ILE A 73 -17.31 8.52 -5.99
CA ILE A 73 -18.13 8.32 -7.19
C ILE A 73 -17.48 7.34 -8.19
N ASN A 74 -16.17 7.12 -8.11
CA ASN A 74 -15.41 6.17 -8.93
C ASN A 74 -15.25 4.81 -8.22
N SER A 75 -16.10 4.48 -7.24
CA SER A 75 -16.07 3.23 -6.45
C SER A 75 -14.77 3.01 -5.66
N SER A 76 -14.01 4.08 -5.38
CA SER A 76 -12.81 3.97 -4.54
C SER A 76 -13.20 3.62 -3.11
N PRO A 77 -12.62 2.56 -2.50
CA PRO A 77 -13.00 2.13 -1.16
C PRO A 77 -12.68 3.19 -0.12
N SER A 78 -13.53 3.31 0.90
CA SER A 78 -13.38 4.29 1.98
C SER A 78 -12.45 3.75 3.06
N PHE A 79 -11.53 4.60 3.53
CA PHE A 79 -10.66 4.34 4.67
C PHE A 79 -11.22 4.89 5.99
N SER A 80 -12.17 5.82 5.93
CA SER A 80 -12.67 6.48 7.13
C SER A 80 -14.15 6.79 7.06
N LEU A 81 -14.79 6.70 8.22
CA LEU A 81 -16.20 6.94 8.42
C LEU A 81 -16.40 7.72 9.73
N VAL A 82 -17.27 8.72 9.72
CA VAL A 82 -17.74 9.36 10.94
C VAL A 82 -19.16 8.90 11.28
N SER A 83 -19.43 8.79 12.58
CA SER A 83 -20.72 8.38 13.13
C SER A 83 -21.14 9.35 14.23
N ASP A 84 -22.30 9.98 14.07
CA ASP A 84 -22.78 11.03 14.94
C ASP A 84 -24.22 10.76 15.40
N ASP A 85 -24.43 10.70 16.68
CA ASP A 85 -25.71 10.41 17.32
C ASP A 85 -26.45 11.68 17.82
N LEU A 86 -25.85 12.86 17.60
CA LEU A 86 -26.42 14.15 17.91
C LEU A 86 -26.82 14.94 16.66
N GLY A 87 -25.88 14.99 15.68
CA GLY A 87 -26.06 15.74 14.46
C GLY A 87 -25.13 15.24 13.33
N ILE A 88 -24.42 16.15 12.70
CA ILE A 88 -23.31 15.81 11.76
C ILE A 88 -22.36 17.02 11.66
N TYR A 89 -21.06 16.79 11.59
CA TYR A 89 -20.00 17.80 11.71
C TYR A 89 -20.11 19.02 10.78
N TYR A 90 -20.76 18.90 9.62
CA TYR A 90 -20.92 20.01 8.68
C TYR A 90 -22.24 20.80 8.87
N ASP A 91 -23.06 20.40 9.82
CA ASP A 91 -24.34 21.07 10.14
C ASP A 91 -24.19 21.94 11.38
N ALA A 92 -24.02 23.22 11.18
CA ALA A 92 -23.90 24.22 12.25
C ALA A 92 -25.26 24.71 12.79
N THR A 93 -26.41 24.26 12.23
CA THR A 93 -27.75 24.63 12.72
C THR A 93 -28.10 23.95 14.03
N GLN A 94 -27.41 22.85 14.36
CA GLN A 94 -27.58 22.11 15.61
C GLN A 94 -26.25 21.54 16.10
N ALA A 95 -26.19 21.09 17.35
CA ALA A 95 -25.00 20.48 17.91
C ALA A 95 -24.67 19.17 17.20
N SER A 96 -23.40 18.87 17.09
CA SER A 96 -22.84 17.57 16.64
C SER A 96 -22.00 16.96 17.74
N LYS A 97 -21.74 15.65 17.64
CA LYS A 97 -20.81 14.96 18.53
C LYS A 97 -19.40 15.55 18.46
N LEU A 98 -18.95 15.98 17.27
CA LEU A 98 -17.67 16.68 17.12
C LEU A 98 -17.66 18.01 17.86
N GLU A 99 -18.74 18.81 17.74
CA GLU A 99 -18.86 20.07 18.47
C GLU A 99 -18.86 19.84 20.00
N LYS A 100 -19.54 18.79 20.49
CA LYS A 100 -19.49 18.37 21.88
C LYS A 100 -18.07 18.01 22.34
N ILE A 101 -17.33 17.20 21.57
CA ILE A 101 -15.95 16.87 21.89
C ILE A 101 -15.11 18.15 21.98
N LEU A 102 -15.26 19.07 21.04
CA LEU A 102 -14.49 20.32 21.01
C LEU A 102 -14.82 21.25 22.16
N ASN A 103 -16.03 21.20 22.71
CA ASN A 103 -16.40 21.99 23.89
C ASN A 103 -15.95 21.35 25.22
N GLU A 104 -16.06 20.03 25.36
CA GLU A 104 -15.99 19.35 26.66
C GLU A 104 -14.69 18.59 26.91
N TYR A 105 -13.95 18.19 25.86
CA TYR A 105 -12.75 17.36 26.05
C TYR A 105 -11.56 18.16 26.59
N GLU A 106 -10.90 17.61 27.60
CA GLU A 106 -9.75 18.24 28.28
C GLU A 106 -8.43 17.88 27.54
N PHE A 107 -8.22 18.46 26.35
CA PHE A 107 -7.05 18.17 25.50
C PHE A 107 -5.71 18.42 26.19
N LYS A 108 -5.61 19.43 27.05
CA LYS A 108 -4.36 19.78 27.73
C LYS A 108 -3.85 18.68 28.68
N SER A 109 -4.76 17.87 29.22
CA SER A 109 -4.42 16.74 30.08
C SER A 109 -3.98 15.49 29.29
N ASP A 110 -4.35 15.39 28.01
CA ASP A 110 -4.02 14.25 27.16
C ASP A 110 -2.89 14.57 26.17
N LYS A 111 -1.67 14.66 26.73
CA LYS A 111 -0.45 14.92 25.94
C LYS A 111 -0.21 13.88 24.86
N ALA A 112 -0.47 12.59 25.14
CA ALA A 112 -0.28 11.50 24.19
C ALA A 112 -1.18 11.67 22.95
N LEU A 113 -2.43 12.06 23.12
CA LEU A 113 -3.35 12.36 22.01
C LEU A 113 -2.84 13.55 21.18
N LEU A 114 -2.39 14.63 21.83
CA LEU A 114 -1.85 15.81 21.13
C LEU A 114 -0.55 15.51 20.38
N ASP A 115 0.33 14.70 20.93
CA ASP A 115 1.58 14.30 20.22
C ASP A 115 1.25 13.42 19.02
N ARG A 116 0.34 12.47 19.15
CA ARG A 116 -0.19 11.71 17.99
C ARG A 116 -0.82 12.63 16.93
N ALA A 117 -1.54 13.67 17.33
CA ALA A 117 -2.11 14.65 16.39
C ALA A 117 -0.99 15.38 15.62
N LYS A 118 0.04 15.89 16.32
CA LYS A 118 1.19 16.54 15.69
C LYS A 118 1.91 15.63 14.70
N ASP A 119 2.14 14.36 15.07
CA ASP A 119 2.82 13.41 14.19
C ASP A 119 2.00 13.06 12.96
N ALA A 120 0.69 12.86 13.10
CA ALA A 120 -0.19 12.65 11.97
C ALA A 120 -0.23 13.88 11.04
N ILE A 121 -0.26 15.11 11.57
CA ILE A 121 -0.19 16.36 10.80
C ILE A 121 1.14 16.43 10.01
N LYS A 122 2.27 16.09 10.65
CA LYS A 122 3.58 16.03 9.96
C LYS A 122 3.57 15.06 8.78
N LEU A 123 3.00 13.86 8.98
CA LEU A 123 2.90 12.86 7.92
C LEU A 123 1.96 13.29 6.79
N ILE A 124 0.81 13.88 7.11
CA ILE A 124 -0.12 14.47 6.13
C ILE A 124 0.59 15.50 5.26
N LYS A 125 1.34 16.42 5.88
CA LYS A 125 2.11 17.45 5.16
C LYS A 125 3.25 16.84 4.33
N ARG A 126 3.98 15.85 4.88
CA ARG A 126 5.11 15.20 4.20
C ARG A 126 4.66 14.39 3.00
N TYR A 127 3.58 13.62 3.12
CA TYR A 127 3.08 12.71 2.09
C TYR A 127 1.99 13.34 1.20
N GLU A 128 1.60 14.58 1.50
CA GLU A 128 0.59 15.33 0.78
C GLU A 128 -0.73 14.57 0.69
N ILE A 129 -1.21 14.13 1.86
CA ILE A 129 -2.46 13.38 2.01
C ILE A 129 -3.61 14.35 2.25
N SER A 130 -4.69 14.18 1.51
CA SER A 130 -5.93 14.94 1.59
C SER A 130 -7.14 14.00 1.71
N LYS A 131 -8.33 14.57 1.75
CA LYS A 131 -9.58 13.78 1.76
C LYS A 131 -9.67 12.83 0.55
N TYR A 132 -9.24 13.28 -0.63
CA TYR A 132 -9.15 12.52 -1.87
C TYR A 132 -7.75 12.70 -2.46
N ASN A 133 -7.12 11.62 -2.90
CA ASN A 133 -5.71 11.58 -3.24
C ASN A 133 -5.42 11.32 -4.73
N ASP A 134 -6.46 11.18 -5.57
CA ASP A 134 -6.38 11.13 -7.04
C ASP A 134 -6.22 12.57 -7.57
N THR A 135 -5.03 13.11 -7.46
CA THR A 135 -4.70 14.50 -7.74
C THR A 135 -3.46 14.61 -8.63
N ILE A 136 -3.34 15.71 -9.36
CA ILE A 136 -2.18 16.01 -10.20
C ILE A 136 -1.09 16.63 -9.32
N ALA A 137 0.16 16.25 -9.56
CA ALA A 137 1.30 16.91 -8.92
C ALA A 137 1.37 18.38 -9.32
N LEU A 138 1.71 19.24 -8.38
CA LEU A 138 1.95 20.65 -8.65
C LEU A 138 3.28 20.79 -9.39
N PRO A 139 3.35 21.48 -10.55
CA PRO A 139 4.60 21.75 -11.24
C PRO A 139 5.55 22.57 -10.36
N GLU A 140 6.86 22.28 -10.41
CA GLU A 140 7.87 22.99 -9.61
C GLU A 140 7.94 24.49 -9.92
N ASP A 141 7.69 24.87 -11.17
CA ASP A 141 7.70 26.25 -11.66
C ASP A 141 6.33 26.94 -11.63
N PHE A 142 5.31 26.34 -10.99
CA PHE A 142 3.96 26.89 -10.97
C PHE A 142 3.90 28.30 -10.34
N PHE A 143 4.68 28.54 -9.29
CA PHE A 143 4.81 29.81 -8.60
C PHE A 143 6.20 30.41 -8.82
N LYS A 144 6.33 31.32 -9.80
CA LYS A 144 7.61 31.90 -10.22
C LYS A 144 8.13 33.02 -9.32
N ALA A 145 7.24 33.83 -8.74
CA ALA A 145 7.59 34.97 -7.90
C ALA A 145 7.44 34.67 -6.41
N LYS A 146 8.30 35.28 -5.59
CA LYS A 146 8.13 35.29 -4.13
C LYS A 146 7.23 36.48 -3.77
N GLU A 147 5.93 36.25 -3.77
CA GLU A 147 4.88 37.26 -3.53
C GLU A 147 3.89 36.68 -2.47
N LYS A 148 3.22 37.58 -1.75
CA LYS A 148 2.10 37.21 -0.88
C LYS A 148 0.93 36.70 -1.73
N ARG A 149 0.37 35.54 -1.37
CA ARG A 149 -0.69 34.86 -2.13
C ARG A 149 -1.91 34.57 -1.30
N VAL A 150 -3.06 34.85 -1.88
CA VAL A 150 -4.37 34.54 -1.30
C VAL A 150 -5.10 33.58 -2.21
N LEU A 151 -5.64 32.49 -1.63
CA LEU A 151 -6.42 31.48 -2.35
C LEU A 151 -7.89 31.60 -1.99
N ILE A 152 -8.75 31.72 -2.98
CA ILE A 152 -10.21 31.60 -2.81
C ILE A 152 -10.60 30.19 -3.25
N ILE A 153 -11.23 29.44 -2.33
CA ILE A 153 -11.68 28.06 -2.59
C ILE A 153 -13.17 28.09 -2.89
N THR A 154 -13.54 27.72 -4.12
CA THR A 154 -14.94 27.62 -4.53
C THR A 154 -15.56 26.29 -4.14
N GLN A 155 -16.88 26.26 -4.03
CA GLN A 155 -17.69 25.06 -3.80
C GLN A 155 -18.79 24.97 -4.86
N SER A 156 -19.34 23.75 -5.07
CA SER A 156 -20.47 23.59 -5.98
C SER A 156 -21.74 24.21 -5.39
N ALA A 157 -22.57 24.86 -6.22
CA ALA A 157 -23.73 25.63 -5.80
C ALA A 157 -24.75 24.87 -4.92
N ASN A 158 -24.88 23.55 -5.11
CA ASN A 158 -25.83 22.70 -4.37
C ASN A 158 -25.16 21.81 -3.32
N ASP A 159 -23.99 22.19 -2.79
CA ASP A 159 -23.37 21.46 -1.71
C ASP A 159 -24.18 21.61 -0.41
N ALA A 160 -24.53 20.49 0.23
CA ALA A 160 -25.30 20.49 1.47
C ALA A 160 -24.61 21.29 2.60
N SER A 161 -23.28 21.30 2.63
CA SER A 161 -22.49 22.04 3.60
C SER A 161 -22.67 23.56 3.50
N LEU A 162 -23.08 24.09 2.32
CA LEU A 162 -23.38 25.52 2.17
C LEU A 162 -24.64 25.90 2.95
N LYS A 163 -25.69 25.07 2.82
CA LYS A 163 -26.96 25.29 3.53
C LYS A 163 -26.80 25.09 5.04
N TYR A 164 -26.27 23.92 5.41
CA TYR A 164 -26.18 23.54 6.83
C TYR A 164 -25.01 24.21 7.56
N GLY A 165 -24.02 24.68 6.82
CA GLY A 165 -22.90 25.49 7.32
C GLY A 165 -23.17 26.99 7.28
N LEU A 166 -24.44 27.41 7.19
CA LEU A 166 -24.89 28.81 7.32
C LEU A 166 -24.21 29.78 6.31
N SER A 167 -23.90 29.34 5.10
CA SER A 167 -23.16 30.17 4.12
C SER A 167 -23.97 30.59 2.89
N GLN A 168 -25.30 30.42 2.92
CA GLN A 168 -26.18 30.68 1.77
C GLN A 168 -26.20 32.14 1.36
N ASP A 169 -26.04 33.08 2.29
CA ASP A 169 -26.08 34.52 2.05
C ASP A 169 -24.75 35.07 1.45
N PHE A 170 -23.73 34.24 1.30
CA PHE A 170 -22.44 34.65 0.77
C PHE A 170 -22.17 34.05 -0.61
N SER A 171 -22.00 34.92 -1.60
CA SER A 171 -21.56 34.50 -2.93
C SER A 171 -20.04 34.38 -3.03
N THR A 172 -19.55 33.62 -4.01
CA THR A 172 -18.11 33.60 -4.36
C THR A 172 -17.62 34.99 -4.77
N LEU A 173 -18.44 35.77 -5.46
CA LEU A 173 -18.09 37.17 -5.84
C LEU A 173 -17.88 38.03 -4.59
N LYS A 174 -18.61 37.86 -3.50
CA LYS A 174 -18.36 38.56 -2.24
C LYS A 174 -17.01 38.21 -1.64
N MET A 175 -16.61 36.93 -1.65
CA MET A 175 -15.28 36.50 -1.20
C MET A 175 -14.18 37.14 -2.06
N ILE A 176 -14.38 37.19 -3.37
CA ILE A 176 -13.47 37.82 -4.31
C ILE A 176 -13.31 39.32 -4.01
N LYS A 177 -14.43 40.04 -3.84
CA LYS A 177 -14.42 41.48 -3.52
C LYS A 177 -13.67 41.77 -2.20
N ASP A 178 -13.79 40.88 -1.21
CA ASP A 178 -13.08 41.08 0.06
C ASP A 178 -11.60 40.69 -0.05
N ALA A 179 -11.26 39.65 -0.81
CA ALA A 179 -9.87 39.24 -1.06
C ALA A 179 -9.08 40.26 -1.89
N LEU A 180 -9.73 40.99 -2.82
CA LEU A 180 -9.10 42.07 -3.60
C LEU A 180 -8.64 43.27 -2.77
N LYS A 181 -9.06 43.34 -1.50
CA LYS A 181 -8.55 44.38 -0.56
C LYS A 181 -7.20 43.97 0.07
N GLU A 182 -6.81 42.75 -0.08
CA GLU A 182 -5.50 42.27 0.39
C GLU A 182 -4.40 42.72 -0.57
N ASN A 183 -3.25 43.12 -0.02
CA ASN A 183 -2.07 43.43 -0.83
C ASN A 183 -1.34 42.12 -1.21
N ALA A 184 -1.93 41.35 -2.13
CA ALA A 184 -1.49 40.04 -2.50
C ALA A 184 -1.95 39.64 -3.90
N GLN A 185 -1.27 38.67 -4.51
CA GLN A 185 -1.77 38.02 -5.73
C GLN A 185 -2.93 37.06 -5.39
N ILE A 186 -4.06 37.28 -6.02
CA ILE A 186 -5.28 36.50 -5.78
C ILE A 186 -5.37 35.35 -6.76
N TYR A 187 -5.65 34.15 -6.22
CA TYR A 187 -5.91 32.93 -6.96
C TYR A 187 -7.31 32.41 -6.65
N LEU A 188 -7.99 31.88 -7.66
CA LEU A 188 -9.30 31.25 -7.54
C LEU A 188 -9.20 29.78 -7.91
N LYS A 189 -9.39 28.86 -6.94
CA LYS A 189 -9.44 27.43 -7.21
C LYS A 189 -10.86 26.98 -7.48
N ILE A 190 -11.11 26.50 -8.70
CA ILE A 190 -12.40 25.98 -9.11
C ILE A 190 -12.58 24.56 -8.58
N HIS A 191 -13.80 24.24 -8.09
CA HIS A 191 -14.13 22.91 -7.59
C HIS A 191 -14.03 21.85 -8.72
N PRO A 192 -13.42 20.66 -8.47
CA PRO A 192 -13.22 19.64 -9.52
C PRO A 192 -14.51 19.22 -10.23
N ASP A 193 -15.63 19.06 -9.50
CA ASP A 193 -16.93 18.69 -10.12
C ASP A 193 -17.51 19.77 -11.04
N VAL A 194 -17.11 21.03 -10.83
CA VAL A 194 -17.48 22.15 -11.69
C VAL A 194 -16.64 22.15 -12.95
N LEU A 195 -15.33 21.90 -12.83
CA LEU A 195 -14.40 21.82 -13.97
C LEU A 195 -14.80 20.76 -14.99
N ILE A 196 -15.30 19.62 -14.52
CA ILE A 196 -15.75 18.51 -15.40
C ILE A 196 -17.23 18.62 -15.79
N GLY A 197 -17.89 19.74 -15.49
CA GLY A 197 -19.28 20.01 -15.85
C GLY A 197 -20.36 19.20 -15.11
N LYS A 198 -19.99 18.44 -14.06
CA LYS A 198 -20.95 17.65 -13.28
C LYS A 198 -21.81 18.49 -12.34
N LYS A 199 -21.31 19.65 -11.91
CA LYS A 199 -22.02 20.57 -11.01
C LYS A 199 -21.87 22.01 -11.47
N LYS A 200 -22.76 22.87 -11.01
CA LYS A 200 -22.74 24.33 -11.33
C LYS A 200 -21.96 25.10 -10.25
N SER A 201 -21.33 26.19 -10.65
CA SER A 201 -20.80 27.24 -9.75
C SER A 201 -21.88 28.25 -9.39
N ASP A 202 -21.64 29.05 -8.36
CA ASP A 202 -22.48 30.21 -7.99
C ASP A 202 -22.01 31.52 -8.61
N PHE A 203 -21.11 31.47 -9.62
CA PHE A 203 -20.59 32.59 -10.40
C PHE A 203 -20.38 32.19 -11.86
N LYS A 204 -20.30 33.18 -12.77
CA LYS A 204 -19.91 32.97 -14.16
C LYS A 204 -18.45 33.40 -14.35
N MET A 205 -17.75 32.79 -15.27
CA MET A 205 -16.35 33.16 -15.59
C MET A 205 -16.24 34.57 -16.11
N SER A 206 -17.27 35.08 -16.81
CA SER A 206 -17.35 36.48 -17.29
C SER A 206 -17.37 37.53 -16.16
N ASP A 207 -17.79 37.12 -14.94
CA ASP A 207 -17.95 38.06 -13.81
C ASP A 207 -16.66 38.22 -12.99
N LEU A 208 -15.59 37.46 -13.38
CA LEU A 208 -14.32 37.46 -12.68
C LEU A 208 -13.43 38.65 -13.10
N PRO A 209 -12.83 39.37 -12.15
CA PRO A 209 -11.81 40.37 -12.44
C PRO A 209 -10.60 39.80 -13.18
N LYS A 210 -10.06 40.54 -14.13
CA LYS A 210 -8.95 40.11 -15.03
C LYS A 210 -7.63 39.81 -14.28
N ASN A 211 -7.43 40.40 -13.11
CA ASN A 211 -6.21 40.26 -12.29
C ASN A 211 -6.20 39.03 -11.39
N ILE A 212 -7.23 38.17 -11.43
CA ILE A 212 -7.29 36.94 -10.67
C ILE A 212 -6.71 35.77 -11.49
N LYS A 213 -5.81 35.01 -10.89
CA LYS A 213 -5.26 33.78 -11.49
C LYS A 213 -6.15 32.58 -11.20
N ILE A 214 -6.53 31.86 -12.25
CA ILE A 214 -7.44 30.69 -12.12
C ILE A 214 -6.63 29.41 -11.97
N ILE A 215 -7.00 28.59 -10.98
CA ILE A 215 -6.51 27.21 -10.82
C ILE A 215 -7.62 26.26 -11.26
N ASP A 216 -7.49 25.77 -12.47
CA ASP A 216 -8.47 24.94 -13.19
C ASP A 216 -8.09 23.45 -13.24
N LYS A 217 -7.03 23.04 -12.56
CA LYS A 217 -6.62 21.64 -12.45
C LYS A 217 -6.78 21.10 -11.04
N ASN A 218 -6.97 19.79 -10.93
CA ASN A 218 -7.11 19.11 -9.64
C ASN A 218 -5.73 18.82 -9.02
N TYR A 219 -4.97 19.88 -8.69
CA TYR A 219 -3.72 19.76 -7.96
C TYR A 219 -3.94 19.24 -6.54
N ASN A 220 -2.91 18.59 -5.98
CA ASN A 220 -2.94 18.15 -4.59
C ASN A 220 -3.18 19.35 -3.65
N PRO A 221 -4.20 19.32 -2.77
CA PRO A 221 -4.53 20.43 -1.89
C PRO A 221 -3.37 20.83 -0.97
N ILE A 222 -2.71 19.85 -0.33
CA ILE A 222 -1.61 20.12 0.61
C ILE A 222 -0.39 20.71 -0.12
N ALA A 223 -0.02 20.13 -1.29
CA ALA A 223 1.07 20.69 -2.11
C ALA A 223 0.79 22.14 -2.51
N LEU A 224 -0.45 22.42 -2.92
CA LEU A 224 -0.88 23.75 -3.32
C LEU A 224 -0.84 24.73 -2.13
N LEU A 225 -1.44 24.37 -1.00
CA LEU A 225 -1.61 25.23 0.18
C LEU A 225 -0.29 25.64 0.84
N LYS A 226 0.79 24.86 0.69
CA LYS A 226 2.13 25.25 1.16
C LYS A 226 2.67 26.56 0.54
N HIS A 227 2.05 27.03 -0.54
CA HIS A 227 2.46 28.24 -1.28
C HIS A 227 1.55 29.45 -1.05
N PHE A 228 0.58 29.36 -0.13
CA PHE A 228 -0.36 30.42 0.18
C PHE A 228 -0.22 30.93 1.61
N ASP A 229 -0.41 32.22 1.80
CA ASP A 229 -0.39 32.85 3.12
C ASP A 229 -1.78 32.88 3.74
N LYS A 230 -2.82 33.04 2.92
CA LYS A 230 -4.19 33.21 3.38
C LYS A 230 -5.21 32.55 2.44
N VAL A 231 -6.27 32.02 3.02
CA VAL A 231 -7.31 31.27 2.30
C VAL A 231 -8.68 31.85 2.63
N TYR A 232 -9.51 32.02 1.62
CA TYR A 232 -10.92 32.39 1.73
C TYR A 232 -11.78 31.20 1.32
N THR A 233 -12.74 30.82 2.17
CA THR A 233 -13.63 29.70 1.89
C THR A 233 -15.00 29.90 2.55
N LYS A 234 -16.03 29.17 2.07
CA LYS A 234 -17.31 29.09 2.73
C LYS A 234 -17.27 28.01 3.82
N THR A 235 -17.32 26.74 3.42
CA THR A 235 -17.38 25.59 4.35
C THR A 235 -16.49 24.45 3.91
N SER A 236 -15.56 24.67 2.97
CA SER A 236 -14.72 23.61 2.41
C SER A 236 -13.78 23.00 3.45
N GLY A 237 -13.66 21.66 3.45
CA GLY A 237 -12.65 20.94 4.23
C GLY A 237 -11.21 21.37 3.92
N MET A 238 -10.95 21.86 2.70
CA MET A 238 -9.66 22.42 2.30
C MET A 238 -9.24 23.63 3.13
N GLY A 239 -10.21 24.35 3.79
CA GLY A 239 -9.88 25.42 4.72
C GLY A 239 -9.20 24.89 5.99
N PHE A 240 -9.56 23.70 6.48
CA PHE A 240 -8.83 23.06 7.56
C PHE A 240 -7.43 22.58 7.12
N GLU A 241 -7.33 22.01 5.92
CA GLU A 241 -6.01 21.66 5.32
C GLU A 241 -5.09 22.90 5.20
N ALA A 242 -5.68 24.08 4.95
CA ALA A 242 -4.93 25.35 4.94
C ALA A 242 -4.40 25.69 6.34
N LEU A 243 -5.19 25.54 7.39
CA LEU A 243 -4.73 25.70 8.78
C LEU A 243 -3.60 24.71 9.12
N LEU A 244 -3.69 23.47 8.67
CA LEU A 244 -2.60 22.47 8.84
C LEU A 244 -1.30 22.92 8.15
N CYS A 245 -1.40 23.62 7.04
CA CYS A 245 -0.25 24.17 6.31
C CYS A 245 0.29 25.48 6.90
N GLY A 246 -0.42 26.10 7.85
CA GLY A 246 -0.04 27.37 8.48
C GLY A 246 -0.62 28.61 7.81
N CYS A 247 -1.59 28.46 6.90
CA CYS A 247 -2.26 29.60 6.26
C CYS A 247 -3.27 30.23 7.24
N GLU A 248 -3.44 31.54 7.16
CA GLU A 248 -4.63 32.21 7.71
C GLU A 248 -5.88 31.75 6.94
N CYS A 249 -7.02 31.61 7.64
CA CYS A 249 -8.26 31.19 7.00
C CYS A 249 -9.42 32.13 7.35
N VAL A 250 -10.13 32.62 6.32
CA VAL A 250 -11.35 33.42 6.41
C VAL A 250 -12.56 32.57 6.02
N CYS A 251 -13.51 32.38 6.94
CA CYS A 251 -14.69 31.56 6.72
C CYS A 251 -15.94 32.40 6.50
N TYR A 252 -16.64 32.17 5.38
CA TYR A 252 -17.95 32.76 5.02
C TYR A 252 -19.11 31.80 5.33
N GLY A 253 -18.88 30.86 6.20
CA GLY A 253 -19.82 29.92 6.75
C GLY A 253 -19.26 29.38 8.06
N MET A 254 -19.90 28.35 8.59
CA MET A 254 -19.53 27.75 9.87
C MET A 254 -19.12 26.28 9.70
N PRO A 255 -17.97 25.98 9.04
CA PRO A 255 -17.45 24.61 8.98
C PRO A 255 -17.02 24.14 10.38
N PHE A 256 -16.67 22.86 10.50
CA PHE A 256 -16.36 22.24 11.80
C PHE A 256 -15.16 22.89 12.53
N TYR A 257 -14.25 23.53 11.79
CA TYR A 257 -13.04 24.16 12.32
C TYR A 257 -13.18 25.66 12.58
N ALA A 258 -14.29 26.28 12.20
CA ALA A 258 -14.60 27.69 12.48
C ALA A 258 -15.24 27.89 13.86
N GLY A 259 -15.14 29.08 14.42
CA GLY A 259 -15.71 29.42 15.73
C GLY A 259 -14.86 29.00 16.94
N TRP A 260 -13.65 28.50 16.74
CA TRP A 260 -12.75 28.07 17.81
C TRP A 260 -11.53 28.99 18.01
N GLY A 261 -11.53 30.16 17.39
CA GLY A 261 -10.43 31.14 17.43
C GLY A 261 -9.28 30.88 16.46
N LEU A 262 -9.44 29.93 15.52
CA LEU A 262 -8.45 29.60 14.49
C LEU A 262 -8.65 30.33 13.18
N THR A 263 -9.83 30.87 12.97
CA THR A 263 -10.29 31.46 11.70
C THR A 263 -10.86 32.84 11.91
N GLN A 264 -10.88 33.63 10.83
CA GLN A 264 -11.59 34.90 10.78
C GLN A 264 -13.01 34.63 10.27
N ASP A 265 -13.97 34.53 11.20
CA ASP A 265 -15.31 34.06 10.89
C ASP A 265 -16.25 35.25 10.56
N LYS A 266 -16.98 35.14 9.43
CA LYS A 266 -18.02 36.11 9.04
C LYS A 266 -19.37 35.82 9.70
N ILE A 267 -19.50 34.68 10.37
CA ILE A 267 -20.68 34.24 11.12
C ILE A 267 -20.20 33.77 12.50
N GLN A 268 -21.07 33.92 13.50
CA GLN A 268 -20.82 33.42 14.86
C GLN A 268 -21.69 32.20 15.17
N CYS A 269 -21.15 31.29 15.95
CA CYS A 269 -21.89 30.17 16.52
C CYS A 269 -21.76 30.19 18.05
N LEU A 270 -22.84 30.61 18.74
CA LEU A 270 -22.84 30.78 20.21
C LEU A 270 -22.59 29.48 21.00
N ARG A 271 -22.76 28.32 20.37
CA ARG A 271 -22.49 27.04 21.01
C ARG A 271 -20.99 26.69 21.07
N ARG A 272 -20.16 27.33 20.26
CA ARG A 272 -18.70 27.10 20.19
C ARG A 272 -18.02 28.09 21.11
N VAL A 273 -17.90 27.72 22.38
CA VAL A 273 -17.48 28.64 23.45
C VAL A 273 -15.98 28.55 23.77
N GLN A 274 -15.32 27.48 23.36
CA GLN A 274 -13.91 27.23 23.68
C GLN A 274 -12.96 27.79 22.58
N LYS A 275 -11.79 28.27 22.99
CA LYS A 275 -10.67 28.49 22.07
C LYS A 275 -9.86 27.21 21.96
N ARG A 276 -9.51 26.79 20.75
CA ARG A 276 -8.80 25.55 20.47
C ARG A 276 -7.59 25.80 19.58
N THR A 277 -6.56 24.96 19.69
CA THR A 277 -5.43 24.93 18.76
C THR A 277 -5.75 24.07 17.52
N VAL A 278 -4.94 24.16 16.48
CA VAL A 278 -5.08 23.35 15.28
C VAL A 278 -4.95 21.84 15.63
N GLU A 279 -4.02 21.51 16.52
CA GLU A 279 -3.79 20.14 16.98
C GLU A 279 -4.99 19.60 17.79
N GLU A 280 -5.64 20.42 18.62
CA GLU A 280 -6.83 20.03 19.37
C GLU A 280 -8.02 19.77 18.43
N VAL A 281 -8.26 20.65 17.44
CA VAL A 281 -9.31 20.43 16.43
C VAL A 281 -9.00 19.21 15.58
N PHE A 282 -7.73 19.00 15.22
CA PHE A 282 -7.30 17.80 14.50
C PHE A 282 -7.53 16.54 15.33
N ALA A 283 -7.10 16.53 16.60
CA ALA A 283 -7.29 15.40 17.51
C ALA A 283 -8.77 15.05 17.66
N ALA A 284 -9.63 16.06 17.87
CA ALA A 284 -11.09 15.86 17.95
C ALA A 284 -11.65 15.23 16.67
N ALA A 285 -11.36 15.82 15.51
CA ALA A 285 -11.97 15.43 14.24
C ALA A 285 -11.39 14.10 13.70
N TYR A 286 -10.06 13.98 13.66
CA TYR A 286 -9.39 12.86 13.00
C TYR A 286 -9.09 11.69 13.93
N LEU A 287 -8.91 11.90 15.25
CA LEU A 287 -8.54 10.82 16.16
C LEU A 287 -9.72 10.34 17.02
N LEU A 288 -10.56 11.24 17.54
CA LEU A 288 -11.66 10.88 18.44
C LEU A 288 -13.00 10.65 17.72
N TYR A 289 -13.30 11.43 16.69
CA TYR A 289 -14.60 11.40 16.01
C TYR A 289 -14.64 10.45 14.82
N THR A 290 -13.50 10.14 14.19
CA THR A 290 -13.40 9.33 12.98
C THR A 290 -12.99 7.90 13.27
N SER A 291 -13.68 6.94 12.66
CA SER A 291 -13.31 5.53 12.64
C SER A 291 -12.60 5.19 11.34
N TYR A 292 -11.60 4.31 11.42
CA TYR A 292 -10.76 3.91 10.27
C TYR A 292 -10.89 2.42 9.96
N PHE A 293 -10.80 2.10 8.67
CA PHE A 293 -10.74 0.75 8.13
C PHE A 293 -9.79 0.72 6.94
N ASN A 294 -8.85 -0.21 6.93
CA ASN A 294 -7.96 -0.38 5.80
C ASN A 294 -8.56 -1.39 4.80
N PRO A 295 -9.04 -0.96 3.63
CA PRO A 295 -9.66 -1.86 2.65
C PRO A 295 -8.65 -2.80 1.97
N TYR A 296 -7.36 -2.51 2.02
CA TYR A 296 -6.30 -3.35 1.48
C TYR A 296 -5.86 -4.46 2.46
N LEU A 297 -6.14 -4.26 3.77
CA LEU A 297 -5.98 -5.26 4.82
C LEU A 297 -7.30 -5.96 5.20
N ALA A 298 -8.44 -5.40 4.80
CA ALA A 298 -9.78 -5.79 5.19
C ALA A 298 -10.00 -5.83 6.72
N GLN A 299 -9.42 -4.89 7.46
CA GLN A 299 -9.53 -4.83 8.93
C GLN A 299 -9.62 -3.38 9.45
N LYS A 300 -10.03 -3.26 10.73
CA LYS A 300 -10.00 -1.98 11.44
C LYS A 300 -8.58 -1.43 11.46
N SER A 301 -8.47 -0.13 11.41
CA SER A 301 -7.23 0.60 11.23
C SER A 301 -7.20 1.86 12.09
N ASP A 302 -6.12 2.62 11.97
CA ASP A 302 -5.98 3.95 12.53
C ASP A 302 -5.54 4.96 11.47
N ILE A 303 -5.32 6.20 11.89
CA ILE A 303 -4.95 7.29 10.99
C ILE A 303 -3.54 7.06 10.37
N PHE A 304 -2.59 6.51 11.14
CA PHE A 304 -1.21 6.31 10.70
C PHE A 304 -1.13 5.24 9.61
N ASP A 305 -1.76 4.08 9.85
CA ASP A 305 -1.87 3.04 8.85
C ASP A 305 -2.61 3.55 7.60
N THR A 306 -3.69 4.34 7.78
CA THR A 306 -4.42 4.95 6.65
C THR A 306 -3.52 5.88 5.82
N ILE A 307 -2.78 6.79 6.46
CA ILE A 307 -1.85 7.71 5.78
C ILE A 307 -0.78 6.92 5.01
N ASN A 308 -0.13 5.96 5.67
CA ASN A 308 0.94 5.15 5.09
C ASN A 308 0.42 4.29 3.91
N THR A 309 -0.75 3.66 4.07
CA THR A 309 -1.37 2.87 3.02
C THR A 309 -1.73 3.72 1.80
N ILE A 310 -2.38 4.87 2.01
CA ILE A 310 -2.72 5.79 0.91
C ILE A 310 -1.44 6.27 0.21
N TYR A 311 -0.39 6.62 0.95
CA TYR A 311 0.88 7.04 0.37
C TYR A 311 1.51 5.93 -0.49
N LYS A 312 1.57 4.69 0.00
CA LYS A 312 2.05 3.52 -0.74
C LYS A 312 1.31 3.35 -2.06
N TYR A 313 -0.02 3.29 -2.02
CA TYR A 313 -0.83 3.06 -3.22
C TYR A 313 -0.89 4.26 -4.18
N LYS A 314 -0.79 5.49 -3.66
CA LYS A 314 -0.60 6.71 -4.48
C LYS A 314 0.71 6.62 -5.29
N LYS A 315 1.82 6.19 -4.68
CA LYS A 315 3.09 5.94 -5.38
C LYS A 315 2.96 4.84 -6.44
N ILE A 316 2.31 3.73 -6.11
CA ILE A 316 2.07 2.64 -7.06
C ILE A 316 1.25 3.15 -8.25
N GLU A 317 0.19 3.94 -8.02
CA GLU A 317 -0.64 4.49 -9.09
C GLU A 317 0.13 5.50 -9.98
N GLN A 318 0.99 6.32 -9.41
CA GLN A 318 1.89 7.21 -10.16
C GLN A 318 2.83 6.42 -11.08
N VAL A 319 3.41 5.33 -10.58
CA VAL A 319 4.26 4.42 -11.37
C VAL A 319 3.44 3.70 -12.46
N ASN A 320 2.20 3.34 -12.17
CA ASN A 320 1.33 2.62 -13.09
C ASN A 320 0.61 3.49 -14.13
N SER A 321 0.73 4.81 -14.07
CA SER A 321 0.02 5.74 -14.98
C SER A 321 0.78 5.95 -16.29
N ASN A 322 0.06 6.37 -17.35
CA ASN A 322 0.54 6.69 -18.69
C ASN A 322 0.92 5.45 -19.54
N GLY A 323 1.83 5.59 -20.49
CA GLY A 323 2.33 4.48 -21.31
C GLY A 323 3.28 3.59 -20.53
N LEU A 324 2.99 2.30 -20.47
CA LEU A 324 3.80 1.31 -19.79
C LEU A 324 4.34 0.29 -20.80
N PHE A 325 5.65 0.22 -20.95
CA PHE A 325 6.34 -0.65 -21.91
C PHE A 325 7.08 -1.75 -21.18
N PHE A 326 6.73 -3.00 -21.46
CA PHE A 326 7.23 -4.18 -20.76
C PHE A 326 8.18 -4.98 -21.64
N LEU A 327 9.43 -5.17 -21.20
CA LEU A 327 10.51 -5.86 -21.89
C LEU A 327 10.95 -7.14 -21.15
N GLY A 328 11.21 -8.21 -21.89
CA GLY A 328 11.69 -9.46 -21.31
C GLY A 328 10.61 -10.34 -20.66
N PHE A 329 9.33 -10.02 -20.85
CA PHE A 329 8.22 -10.79 -20.29
C PHE A 329 7.80 -11.93 -21.23
N SER A 330 7.91 -13.19 -20.77
CA SER A 330 7.38 -14.34 -21.50
C SER A 330 5.84 -14.23 -21.65
N LEU A 331 5.27 -14.93 -22.63
CA LEU A 331 3.83 -14.90 -22.90
C LEU A 331 3.00 -15.20 -21.65
N TRP A 332 3.42 -16.16 -20.83
CA TRP A 332 2.79 -16.49 -19.58
C TRP A 332 2.81 -15.33 -18.57
N LYS A 333 3.97 -14.68 -18.42
CA LYS A 333 4.12 -13.52 -17.53
C LYS A 333 3.25 -12.35 -17.95
N ARG A 334 3.11 -12.10 -19.27
CA ARG A 334 2.21 -11.06 -19.81
C ARG A 334 0.76 -11.23 -19.37
N HIS A 335 0.32 -12.46 -19.14
CA HIS A 335 -1.04 -12.72 -18.70
C HIS A 335 -1.27 -12.36 -17.23
N PHE A 336 -0.40 -12.73 -16.32
CA PHE A 336 -0.63 -12.52 -14.89
C PHE A 336 -0.13 -11.18 -14.33
N VAL A 337 0.76 -10.49 -15.03
CA VAL A 337 1.37 -9.24 -14.53
C VAL A 337 0.41 -8.04 -14.60
N LYS A 338 -0.49 -8.00 -15.56
CA LYS A 338 -1.39 -6.87 -15.80
C LYS A 338 -2.14 -6.34 -14.57
N PRO A 339 -2.71 -7.18 -13.67
CA PRO A 339 -3.39 -6.70 -12.47
C PRO A 339 -2.53 -5.87 -11.51
N PHE A 340 -1.23 -6.11 -11.44
CA PHE A 340 -0.29 -5.35 -10.59
C PHE A 340 -0.04 -3.93 -11.10
N PHE A 341 -0.32 -3.70 -12.39
CA PHE A 341 -0.06 -2.45 -13.07
C PHE A 341 -1.34 -1.75 -13.55
N ARG A 342 -2.50 -2.12 -13.00
CA ARG A 342 -3.75 -1.41 -13.31
C ARG A 342 -3.69 0.01 -12.76
N ALA A 343 -4.06 0.98 -13.60
CA ALA A 343 -4.34 2.36 -13.24
C ALA A 343 -5.44 2.91 -14.15
N LYS A 344 -6.02 4.03 -13.75
CA LYS A 344 -7.15 4.64 -14.45
C LYS A 344 -6.82 5.04 -15.90
N ASN A 345 -5.61 5.55 -16.11
CA ASN A 345 -5.16 6.11 -17.38
C ASN A 345 -3.83 5.48 -17.79
N ASN A 346 -3.80 4.18 -18.06
CA ASN A 346 -2.60 3.54 -18.56
C ASN A 346 -2.84 2.68 -19.79
N LYS A 347 -1.78 2.53 -20.59
CA LYS A 347 -1.73 1.63 -21.73
C LYS A 347 -0.53 0.71 -21.59
N ILE A 348 -0.78 -0.59 -21.46
CA ILE A 348 0.26 -1.62 -21.30
C ILE A 348 0.65 -2.16 -22.68
N THR A 349 1.91 -2.08 -23.02
CA THR A 349 2.51 -2.58 -24.27
C THR A 349 3.65 -3.53 -23.94
N PHE A 350 3.65 -4.74 -24.51
CA PHE A 350 4.71 -5.72 -24.34
C PHE A 350 5.59 -5.73 -25.59
N LEU A 351 6.91 -5.66 -25.37
CA LEU A 351 7.93 -5.64 -26.40
C LEU A 351 8.91 -6.81 -26.21
N ASN A 352 9.51 -7.27 -27.28
CA ASN A 352 10.45 -8.38 -27.26
C ASN A 352 11.91 -7.90 -27.18
N SER A 353 12.22 -6.73 -27.71
CA SER A 353 13.56 -6.14 -27.69
C SER A 353 13.49 -4.62 -27.47
N PRO A 354 14.57 -4.00 -26.95
CA PRO A 354 14.67 -2.54 -26.75
C PRO A 354 14.48 -1.73 -28.02
N GLN A 355 14.97 -2.22 -29.19
CA GLN A 355 14.85 -1.54 -30.48
C GLN A 355 13.38 -1.27 -30.88
N GLN A 356 12.46 -2.09 -30.40
CA GLN A 356 11.03 -1.89 -30.68
C GLN A 356 10.46 -0.62 -30.04
N LEU A 357 11.16 -0.01 -29.05
CA LEU A 357 10.78 1.27 -28.45
C LEU A 357 10.78 2.40 -29.47
N LEU A 358 11.65 2.35 -30.49
CA LEU A 358 11.71 3.32 -31.60
C LEU A 358 10.40 3.46 -32.40
N LYS A 359 9.52 2.45 -32.32
CA LYS A 359 8.20 2.49 -32.98
C LYS A 359 7.20 3.38 -32.27
N PHE A 360 7.53 3.92 -31.10
CA PHE A 360 6.64 4.69 -30.25
C PHE A 360 7.21 6.10 -29.99
N LYS A 361 6.35 7.10 -29.99
CA LYS A 361 6.69 8.44 -29.53
C LYS A 361 6.49 8.49 -28.03
N LEU A 362 7.52 8.16 -27.26
CA LEU A 362 7.49 8.19 -25.80
C LEU A 362 7.58 9.62 -25.28
N ASN A 363 6.94 9.86 -24.14
CA ASN A 363 7.04 11.12 -23.40
C ASN A 363 7.64 10.85 -22.00
N LYS A 364 8.09 11.90 -21.30
CA LYS A 364 8.74 11.80 -19.98
C LYS A 364 7.91 11.11 -18.89
N ASN A 365 6.59 11.00 -19.06
CA ASN A 365 5.71 10.34 -18.10
C ASN A 365 5.51 8.85 -18.39
N ASP A 366 5.95 8.37 -19.57
CA ASP A 366 5.92 6.94 -19.90
C ASP A 366 7.00 6.19 -19.11
N LYS A 367 6.83 4.89 -18.95
CA LYS A 367 7.72 4.06 -18.13
C LYS A 367 8.02 2.74 -18.79
N ILE A 368 9.23 2.27 -18.57
CA ILE A 368 9.73 1.00 -19.11
C ILE A 368 9.97 0.04 -17.96
N PHE A 369 9.47 -1.18 -18.10
CA PHE A 369 9.58 -2.26 -17.10
C PHE A 369 10.35 -3.43 -17.71
N ILE A 370 11.40 -3.85 -17.03
CA ILE A 370 12.30 -4.95 -17.46
C ILE A 370 12.07 -6.13 -16.51
N TRP A 371 11.91 -7.34 -17.04
CA TRP A 371 11.86 -8.54 -16.22
C TRP A 371 13.27 -8.99 -15.81
N GLY A 372 13.53 -9.07 -14.50
CA GLY A 372 14.81 -9.50 -13.95
C GLY A 372 15.96 -8.63 -14.44
N ASN A 373 17.05 -9.29 -14.85
CA ASN A 373 18.26 -8.66 -15.38
C ASN A 373 18.44 -8.85 -16.90
N ARG A 374 17.34 -9.07 -17.66
CA ARG A 374 17.41 -9.38 -19.11
C ARG A 374 17.98 -8.25 -19.96
N PHE A 375 17.81 -7.03 -19.52
CA PHE A 375 18.38 -5.84 -20.11
C PHE A 375 18.85 -4.91 -19.00
N SER A 376 19.94 -4.17 -19.23
CA SER A 376 20.38 -3.11 -18.33
C SER A 376 19.68 -1.79 -18.67
N LYS A 377 19.76 -0.79 -17.78
CA LYS A 377 19.32 0.56 -18.11
C LYS A 377 20.09 1.14 -19.29
N LYS A 378 21.38 0.81 -19.43
CA LYS A 378 22.21 1.25 -20.53
C LYS A 378 21.63 0.78 -21.86
N ASP A 379 21.26 -0.50 -21.97
CA ASP A 379 20.66 -1.06 -23.19
C ASP A 379 19.36 -0.35 -23.59
N ILE A 380 18.61 0.16 -22.60
CA ILE A 380 17.36 0.89 -22.85
C ILE A 380 17.64 2.31 -23.31
N TYR A 381 18.57 3.00 -22.64
CA TYR A 381 18.87 4.42 -22.92
C TYR A 381 19.64 4.63 -24.25
N GLU A 382 20.02 3.56 -24.94
CA GLU A 382 20.45 3.64 -26.35
C GLU A 382 19.29 4.01 -27.31
N PHE A 383 18.03 3.74 -26.92
CA PHE A 383 16.85 3.91 -27.76
C PHE A 383 15.87 4.97 -27.26
N VAL A 384 16.03 5.44 -26.00
CA VAL A 384 15.11 6.41 -25.39
C VAL A 384 15.86 7.44 -24.54
N SER A 385 15.21 8.58 -24.27
CA SER A 385 15.75 9.62 -23.36
C SER A 385 15.94 9.10 -21.95
N LYS A 386 16.99 9.55 -21.27
CA LYS A 386 17.27 9.26 -19.83
C LYS A 386 16.21 9.81 -18.88
N ASP A 387 15.34 10.72 -19.33
CA ASP A 387 14.23 11.26 -18.55
C ASP A 387 13.07 10.25 -18.40
N ILE A 388 13.08 9.16 -19.18
CA ILE A 388 12.07 8.09 -19.09
C ILE A 388 12.44 7.14 -17.96
N GLY A 389 11.49 6.94 -17.02
CA GLY A 389 11.69 6.03 -15.89
C GLY A 389 11.81 4.57 -16.34
N VAL A 390 12.89 3.92 -15.92
CA VAL A 390 13.15 2.49 -16.17
C VAL A 390 13.10 1.74 -14.83
N PHE A 391 12.30 0.68 -14.78
CA PHE A 391 12.05 -0.13 -13.60
C PHE A 391 12.33 -1.61 -13.86
N PHE A 392 12.78 -2.31 -12.83
CA PHE A 392 13.00 -3.75 -12.84
C PHE A 392 11.85 -4.47 -12.13
N VAL A 393 11.37 -5.56 -12.69
CA VAL A 393 10.28 -6.36 -12.15
C VAL A 393 10.75 -7.78 -11.89
N GLU A 394 10.47 -8.30 -10.69
CA GLU A 394 10.79 -9.68 -10.32
C GLU A 394 9.65 -10.29 -9.46
N ASP A 395 9.66 -11.61 -9.34
CA ASP A 395 8.75 -12.32 -8.43
C ASP A 395 8.98 -11.85 -6.98
N GLY A 396 7.90 -11.66 -6.22
CA GLY A 396 7.99 -11.32 -4.80
C GLY A 396 8.37 -12.53 -3.92
N PHE A 397 8.55 -12.26 -2.63
CA PHE A 397 9.10 -13.23 -1.67
C PHE A 397 8.08 -14.29 -1.22
N VAL A 398 6.78 -13.99 -1.23
CA VAL A 398 5.69 -14.94 -1.07
C VAL A 398 4.94 -15.01 -2.38
N ARG A 399 5.25 -16.01 -3.20
CA ARG A 399 4.88 -15.99 -4.61
C ARG A 399 3.58 -16.71 -4.92
N SER A 400 3.46 -17.98 -4.56
CA SER A 400 2.35 -18.84 -5.01
C SER A 400 2.29 -20.16 -4.25
N VAL A 401 1.25 -20.96 -4.54
CA VAL A 401 1.12 -22.33 -3.98
C VAL A 401 2.07 -23.29 -4.66
N ALA A 402 2.43 -23.12 -5.95
CA ALA A 402 3.33 -24.02 -6.68
C ALA A 402 4.49 -23.25 -7.35
N LEU A 403 5.43 -24.00 -7.93
CA LEU A 403 6.62 -23.45 -8.57
C LEU A 403 6.29 -22.52 -9.76
N GLY A 404 7.11 -21.50 -9.97
CA GLY A 404 7.01 -20.63 -11.14
C GLY A 404 7.30 -21.35 -12.46
N SER A 405 8.20 -22.33 -12.42
CA SER A 405 8.50 -23.24 -13.55
C SER A 405 7.27 -24.04 -14.00
N ASP A 406 6.31 -24.29 -13.11
CA ASP A 406 5.03 -24.94 -13.39
C ASP A 406 3.96 -23.98 -13.94
N LEU A 407 4.35 -22.78 -14.40
CA LEU A 407 3.47 -21.74 -14.90
C LEU A 407 2.37 -21.35 -13.91
N THR A 408 2.67 -21.43 -12.61
CA THR A 408 1.76 -20.96 -11.57
C THR A 408 1.81 -19.45 -11.46
N ARG A 409 0.63 -18.82 -11.42
CA ARG A 409 0.49 -17.36 -11.30
C ARG A 409 1.16 -16.85 -10.03
N ALA A 410 1.92 -15.77 -10.15
CA ALA A 410 2.43 -15.04 -9.00
C ALA A 410 1.33 -14.16 -8.38
N TYR A 411 1.31 -14.11 -7.05
CA TYR A 411 0.43 -13.22 -6.26
C TYR A 411 1.18 -12.06 -5.63
N SER A 412 2.50 -12.05 -5.77
CA SER A 412 3.36 -10.94 -5.41
C SER A 412 4.39 -10.65 -6.50
N LEU A 413 4.68 -9.37 -6.69
CA LEU A 413 5.76 -8.86 -7.53
C LEU A 413 6.50 -7.76 -6.79
N VAL A 414 7.77 -7.56 -7.14
CA VAL A 414 8.54 -6.39 -6.74
C VAL A 414 8.81 -5.53 -7.97
N VAL A 415 8.89 -4.22 -7.76
CA VAL A 415 9.18 -3.22 -8.79
C VAL A 415 10.21 -2.28 -8.22
N ASP A 416 11.40 -2.28 -8.80
CA ASP A 416 12.56 -1.51 -8.33
C ASP A 416 12.94 -0.45 -9.36
N SER A 417 13.16 0.78 -8.93
CA SER A 417 13.50 1.90 -9.82
C SER A 417 14.99 2.00 -10.12
N LYS A 418 15.83 1.21 -9.46
CA LYS A 418 17.29 1.30 -9.52
C LYS A 418 17.93 0.10 -10.17
N THR A 419 17.82 -1.05 -9.51
CA THR A 419 18.41 -2.33 -9.96
C THR A 419 17.56 -3.47 -9.39
N PRO A 420 17.58 -4.69 -9.96
CA PRO A 420 16.92 -5.84 -9.32
C PRO A 420 17.47 -6.07 -7.91
N PHE A 421 16.59 -6.32 -6.92
CA PHE A 421 16.99 -6.52 -5.52
C PHE A 421 17.97 -7.68 -5.28
N ILE A 422 18.14 -8.54 -6.28
CA ILE A 422 19.09 -9.66 -6.27
C ILE A 422 20.51 -9.21 -6.70
N ASN A 423 20.69 -7.97 -7.15
CA ASN A 423 21.98 -7.42 -7.54
C ASN A 423 22.63 -6.67 -6.37
N PRO A 424 23.64 -7.23 -5.69
CA PRO A 424 24.31 -6.55 -4.59
C PRO A 424 25.37 -5.53 -5.04
N ASN A 425 25.66 -5.42 -6.34
CA ASN A 425 26.69 -4.52 -6.85
C ASN A 425 26.23 -3.06 -6.89
N GLU A 426 24.91 -2.84 -6.90
CA GLU A 426 24.27 -1.52 -6.88
C GLU A 426 23.19 -1.46 -5.79
N ALA A 427 22.95 -0.28 -5.24
CA ALA A 427 21.87 -0.09 -4.27
C ALA A 427 20.50 -0.21 -4.96
N SER A 428 19.68 -1.17 -4.53
CA SER A 428 18.28 -1.30 -4.94
C SER A 428 17.36 -0.41 -4.08
N ASP A 429 16.11 -0.22 -4.52
CA ASP A 429 15.10 0.45 -3.70
C ASP A 429 14.85 -0.30 -2.39
N LEU A 430 14.96 -1.64 -2.38
CA LEU A 430 14.88 -2.43 -1.15
C LEU A 430 16.05 -2.13 -0.21
N GLU A 431 17.29 -2.10 -0.74
CA GLU A 431 18.50 -1.80 0.06
C GLU A 431 18.38 -0.41 0.70
N GLU A 432 17.96 0.61 -0.06
CA GLU A 432 17.75 1.96 0.48
C GLU A 432 16.63 2.04 1.51
N LEU A 433 15.55 1.29 1.28
CA LEU A 433 14.45 1.21 2.22
C LEU A 433 14.92 0.60 3.55
N LEU A 434 15.66 -0.50 3.51
CA LEU A 434 16.21 -1.15 4.70
C LEU A 434 17.23 -0.26 5.42
N GLN A 435 18.07 0.47 4.68
CA GLN A 435 19.11 1.34 5.23
C GLN A 435 18.52 2.60 5.89
N ASN A 436 17.50 3.23 5.26
CA ASN A 436 17.12 4.61 5.58
C ASN A 436 15.71 4.78 6.15
N HIS A 437 14.83 3.75 6.07
CA HIS A 437 13.45 3.88 6.52
C HIS A 437 13.36 3.91 8.06
N HIS A 438 12.52 4.79 8.58
CA HIS A 438 12.15 4.77 9.99
C HIS A 438 10.96 3.84 10.19
N PHE A 439 11.20 2.70 10.83
CA PHE A 439 10.17 1.71 11.14
C PHE A 439 9.50 2.09 12.47
N ASP A 440 8.25 2.54 12.41
CA ASP A 440 7.46 2.86 13.60
C ASP A 440 6.98 1.60 14.34
N GLU A 441 6.59 1.77 15.59
CA GLU A 441 6.16 0.65 16.45
C GLU A 441 4.98 -0.13 15.88
N ASN A 442 4.01 0.52 15.24
CA ASN A 442 2.85 -0.16 14.65
C ASN A 442 3.27 -1.07 13.49
N LEU A 443 4.20 -0.61 12.66
CA LEU A 443 4.75 -1.40 11.55
C LEU A 443 5.57 -2.58 12.07
N LEU A 444 6.36 -2.40 13.13
CA LEU A 444 7.11 -3.49 13.77
C LEU A 444 6.19 -4.53 14.40
N GLN A 445 5.13 -4.11 15.08
CA GLN A 445 4.13 -5.03 15.63
C GLN A 445 3.38 -5.79 14.53
N ARG A 446 3.09 -5.13 13.41
CA ARG A 446 2.53 -5.77 12.21
C ARG A 446 3.48 -6.83 11.64
N ALA A 447 4.77 -6.49 11.52
CA ALA A 447 5.80 -7.40 11.06
C ALA A 447 5.95 -8.61 11.99
N LYS A 448 5.91 -8.41 13.32
CA LYS A 448 5.95 -9.48 14.31
C LYS A 448 4.78 -10.47 14.16
N LYS A 449 3.55 -9.96 13.98
CA LYS A 449 2.38 -10.78 13.69
C LYS A 449 2.52 -11.55 12.37
N LEU A 450 3.08 -10.91 11.35
CA LEU A 450 3.32 -11.52 10.05
C LEU A 450 4.33 -12.65 10.14
N ILE A 451 5.45 -12.48 10.87
CA ILE A 451 6.44 -13.53 11.13
C ILE A 451 5.76 -14.74 11.76
N HIS A 452 4.97 -14.53 12.82
CA HIS A 452 4.22 -15.60 13.48
C HIS A 452 3.30 -16.32 12.50
N THR A 453 2.52 -15.59 11.70
CA THR A 453 1.62 -16.17 10.69
C THR A 453 2.37 -17.00 9.67
N LEU A 454 3.51 -16.53 9.15
CA LEU A 454 4.32 -17.24 8.16
C LEU A 454 4.91 -18.53 8.73
N VAL A 455 5.44 -18.46 9.95
CA VAL A 455 6.09 -19.61 10.60
C VAL A 455 5.08 -20.68 11.00
N GLU A 456 3.99 -20.29 11.66
CA GLU A 456 2.97 -21.27 12.11
C GLU A 456 2.21 -21.94 10.97
N ASN A 457 1.87 -21.18 9.94
CA ASN A 457 1.18 -21.74 8.78
C ASN A 457 2.14 -22.36 7.76
N LYS A 458 3.43 -22.45 8.07
CA LYS A 458 4.46 -23.06 7.23
C LYS A 458 4.44 -22.51 5.81
N ILE A 459 4.39 -21.18 5.69
CA ILE A 459 4.36 -20.49 4.40
C ILE A 459 5.79 -20.14 3.96
N SER A 460 6.09 -20.37 2.70
CA SER A 460 7.33 -20.05 2.03
C SER A 460 7.09 -19.40 0.66
N LYS A 461 8.14 -19.19 -0.11
CA LYS A 461 8.02 -18.70 -1.50
C LYS A 461 7.14 -19.62 -2.36
N TYR A 462 7.21 -20.94 -2.15
CA TYR A 462 6.43 -21.98 -2.84
C TYR A 462 5.84 -22.94 -1.80
N ASN A 463 4.56 -23.28 -1.92
CA ASN A 463 3.77 -23.90 -0.87
C ASN A 463 3.13 -25.25 -1.28
N ASN A 464 3.78 -26.02 -2.16
CA ASN A 464 3.27 -27.27 -2.74
C ASN A 464 3.86 -28.56 -2.16
N ALA A 465 4.96 -28.48 -1.40
CA ALA A 465 5.62 -29.64 -0.85
C ALA A 465 4.86 -30.20 0.37
N LYS A 466 4.88 -31.54 0.54
CA LYS A 466 4.30 -32.19 1.72
C LYS A 466 5.12 -31.88 2.97
N HIS A 467 4.44 -31.61 4.06
CA HIS A 467 5.07 -31.53 5.38
C HIS A 467 5.20 -32.96 5.94
N SER A 468 6.40 -33.35 6.27
CA SER A 468 6.72 -34.62 6.96
C SER A 468 7.71 -34.32 8.09
N GLN A 469 7.53 -34.96 9.20
CA GLN A 469 8.53 -34.88 10.26
C GLN A 469 9.77 -35.67 9.81
N LEU A 470 10.91 -35.00 9.80
CA LEU A 470 12.19 -35.61 9.47
C LEU A 470 12.77 -36.23 10.73
N ASN A 471 13.06 -37.53 10.67
CA ASN A 471 13.73 -38.22 11.74
C ASN A 471 15.19 -38.51 11.35
N LEU A 472 16.09 -37.68 11.84
CA LEU A 472 17.52 -37.76 11.56
C LEU A 472 18.19 -38.75 12.53
N LYS A 473 17.87 -40.03 12.38
CA LYS A 473 18.38 -41.11 13.28
C LYS A 473 19.89 -41.21 13.31
N ASN A 474 20.58 -40.79 12.25
CA ASN A 474 22.01 -40.92 12.08
C ASN A 474 22.83 -39.73 12.62
N SER A 475 22.20 -38.65 13.06
CA SER A 475 22.91 -37.45 13.53
C SER A 475 23.59 -37.63 14.92
N LYS A 476 23.25 -38.68 15.66
CA LYS A 476 23.85 -39.06 16.99
C LYS A 476 24.07 -37.87 17.94
N GLY A 477 23.19 -36.90 17.96
CA GLY A 477 23.32 -35.69 18.79
C GLY A 477 24.33 -34.63 18.26
N GLN A 478 24.84 -34.80 17.05
CA GLN A 478 25.70 -33.80 16.39
C GLN A 478 24.91 -32.57 16.00
N ARG A 479 25.58 -31.46 15.88
CA ARG A 479 25.03 -30.22 15.28
C ARG A 479 24.67 -30.49 13.81
N VAL A 480 23.43 -30.20 13.44
CA VAL A 480 22.91 -30.48 12.10
C VAL A 480 22.93 -29.22 11.25
N ILE A 481 23.59 -29.29 10.11
CA ILE A 481 23.74 -28.19 9.15
C ILE A 481 22.97 -28.53 7.87
N LEU A 482 22.08 -27.65 7.44
CA LEU A 482 21.45 -27.73 6.11
C LEU A 482 22.25 -26.92 5.09
N VAL A 483 22.69 -27.55 4.03
CA VAL A 483 23.19 -26.87 2.83
C VAL A 483 22.07 -26.82 1.80
N ALA A 484 21.56 -25.60 1.55
CA ALA A 484 20.50 -25.37 0.57
C ALA A 484 21.12 -25.05 -0.80
N ALA A 485 21.08 -26.03 -1.71
CA ALA A 485 21.58 -25.88 -3.06
C ALA A 485 20.72 -24.93 -3.90
N GLN A 486 21.35 -24.34 -4.91
CA GLN A 486 20.70 -23.41 -5.84
C GLN A 486 20.88 -23.84 -7.30
N VAL A 487 20.12 -23.19 -8.17
CA VAL A 487 20.30 -23.27 -9.61
C VAL A 487 21.47 -22.39 -9.99
N GLU A 488 22.53 -22.95 -10.56
CA GLU A 488 23.80 -22.25 -10.79
C GLU A 488 23.70 -21.13 -11.84
N ASP A 489 22.79 -21.26 -12.81
CA ASP A 489 22.50 -20.25 -13.83
C ASP A 489 21.34 -19.30 -13.42
N ASP A 490 21.00 -19.25 -12.14
CA ASP A 490 20.02 -18.29 -11.62
C ASP A 490 20.63 -16.88 -11.52
N ALA A 491 19.81 -15.86 -11.80
CA ALA A 491 20.26 -14.47 -11.76
C ALA A 491 20.82 -14.05 -10.39
N SER A 492 20.29 -14.59 -9.29
CA SER A 492 20.79 -14.32 -7.95
C SER A 492 22.19 -14.93 -7.71
N MET A 493 22.48 -16.07 -8.32
CA MET A 493 23.80 -16.68 -8.27
C MET A 493 24.81 -15.92 -9.15
N ILE A 494 24.40 -15.55 -10.36
CA ILE A 494 25.26 -14.80 -11.29
C ILE A 494 25.66 -13.44 -10.71
N LEU A 495 24.71 -12.70 -10.12
CA LEU A 495 24.93 -11.34 -9.63
C LEU A 495 25.49 -11.30 -8.20
N GLY A 496 25.01 -12.17 -7.32
CA GLY A 496 25.32 -12.14 -5.88
C GLY A 496 26.09 -13.35 -5.35
N GLY A 497 26.41 -14.33 -6.20
CA GLY A 497 27.10 -15.57 -5.79
C GLY A 497 28.64 -15.46 -5.86
N PHE A 498 29.21 -14.42 -6.45
CA PHE A 498 30.66 -14.21 -6.58
C PHE A 498 31.36 -15.41 -7.22
N ASN A 499 30.75 -16.01 -8.23
CA ASN A 499 31.23 -17.19 -8.98
C ASN A 499 31.39 -18.45 -8.11
N LEU A 500 30.87 -18.49 -6.90
CA LEU A 500 30.92 -19.66 -6.03
C LEU A 500 29.96 -20.73 -6.54
N SER A 501 30.46 -21.96 -6.82
CA SER A 501 29.64 -23.11 -7.19
C SER A 501 29.06 -23.81 -5.96
N THR A 502 28.00 -24.59 -6.18
CA THR A 502 27.43 -25.44 -5.11
C THR A 502 28.43 -26.46 -4.58
N LYS A 503 29.34 -26.96 -5.45
CA LYS A 503 30.39 -27.88 -5.03
C LYS A 503 31.36 -27.23 -4.06
N GLU A 504 31.91 -26.07 -4.41
CA GLU A 504 32.81 -25.31 -3.53
C GLU A 504 32.11 -24.95 -2.18
N LEU A 505 30.81 -24.65 -2.21
CA LEU A 505 30.06 -24.41 -0.97
C LEU A 505 30.11 -25.63 -0.03
N ILE A 506 29.79 -26.84 -0.51
CA ILE A 506 29.77 -28.03 0.35
C ILE A 506 31.17 -28.38 0.87
N GLU A 507 32.21 -28.19 0.03
CA GLU A 507 33.63 -28.37 0.42
C GLU A 507 34.00 -27.40 1.56
N TRP A 508 33.63 -26.12 1.48
CA TRP A 508 33.89 -25.13 2.52
C TRP A 508 33.13 -25.42 3.80
N VAL A 509 31.84 -25.80 3.69
CA VAL A 509 31.02 -26.13 4.85
C VAL A 509 31.62 -27.32 5.60
N ARG A 510 32.02 -28.40 4.92
CA ARG A 510 32.67 -29.57 5.56
C ARG A 510 33.99 -29.19 6.21
N ARG A 511 34.84 -28.43 5.52
CA ARG A 511 36.14 -28.02 6.04
C ARG A 511 36.03 -27.24 7.33
N GLU A 512 35.05 -26.32 7.42
CA GLU A 512 34.82 -25.48 8.60
C GLU A 512 34.04 -26.20 9.72
N ASN A 513 33.35 -27.32 9.42
CA ASN A 513 32.44 -28.00 10.33
C ASN A 513 32.67 -29.52 10.31
N LYS A 514 33.88 -29.96 10.70
CA LYS A 514 34.31 -31.38 10.60
C LYS A 514 33.39 -32.33 11.37
N ASP A 515 32.89 -31.90 12.54
CA ASP A 515 32.10 -32.76 13.46
C ASP A 515 30.59 -32.59 13.29
N ALA A 516 30.13 -31.77 12.36
CA ALA A 516 28.70 -31.53 12.14
C ALA A 516 28.12 -32.59 11.20
N TYR A 517 26.83 -32.89 11.38
CA TYR A 517 26.05 -33.69 10.43
C TYR A 517 25.50 -32.77 9.34
N ILE A 518 25.97 -32.93 8.10
CA ILE A 518 25.66 -32.05 6.98
C ILE A 518 24.62 -32.69 6.08
N LEU A 519 23.47 -32.02 5.97
CA LEU A 519 22.36 -32.39 5.09
C LEU A 519 22.43 -31.56 3.80
N PHE A 520 22.36 -32.19 2.66
CA PHE A 520 22.27 -31.49 1.39
C PHE A 520 20.85 -31.54 0.84
N LYS A 521 20.27 -30.37 0.58
CA LYS A 521 18.97 -30.24 -0.09
C LYS A 521 19.14 -29.69 -1.51
N PRO A 522 18.96 -30.53 -2.54
CA PRO A 522 18.97 -30.07 -3.93
C PRO A 522 17.80 -29.09 -4.20
N HIS A 523 17.99 -28.19 -5.16
CA HIS A 523 16.91 -27.32 -5.61
C HIS A 523 15.81 -28.13 -6.34
N PRO A 524 14.51 -27.86 -6.12
CA PRO A 524 13.44 -28.61 -6.78
C PRO A 524 13.50 -28.63 -8.31
N ASP A 525 13.89 -27.52 -8.94
CA ASP A 525 14.06 -27.46 -10.39
C ASP A 525 15.27 -28.27 -10.91
N VAL A 526 16.26 -28.51 -10.06
CA VAL A 526 17.41 -29.38 -10.36
C VAL A 526 16.99 -30.84 -10.23
N LEU A 527 16.25 -31.20 -9.18
CA LEU A 527 15.70 -32.55 -8.99
C LEU A 527 14.77 -32.95 -10.15
N SER A 528 13.89 -32.06 -10.57
CA SER A 528 12.97 -32.28 -11.69
C SER A 528 13.63 -32.29 -13.07
N GLY A 529 14.93 -31.99 -13.15
CA GLY A 529 15.68 -31.89 -14.42
C GLY A 529 15.36 -30.64 -15.27
N ASN A 530 14.66 -29.66 -14.71
CA ASN A 530 14.29 -28.43 -15.43
C ASN A 530 15.47 -27.45 -15.56
N ARG A 531 16.44 -27.47 -14.63
CA ARG A 531 17.55 -26.54 -14.55
C ARG A 531 18.87 -27.27 -14.21
N LYS A 532 19.99 -26.58 -14.49
CA LYS A 532 21.35 -27.09 -14.18
C LYS A 532 21.71 -26.86 -12.72
N GLY A 533 22.41 -27.83 -12.12
CA GLY A 533 22.91 -27.74 -10.76
C GLY A 533 23.57 -29.05 -10.33
N LEU A 534 24.20 -29.10 -9.16
CA LEU A 534 24.85 -30.26 -8.61
C LEU A 534 23.86 -31.42 -8.34
N LYS A 535 24.06 -32.57 -8.99
CA LYS A 535 23.22 -33.77 -8.95
C LYS A 535 23.96 -35.04 -8.61
N ASP A 536 25.28 -35.04 -8.80
CA ASP A 536 26.09 -36.23 -8.59
C ASP A 536 26.15 -36.54 -7.10
N GLU A 537 25.40 -37.57 -6.72
CA GLU A 537 25.29 -38.00 -5.33
C GLU A 537 26.66 -38.44 -4.76
N LYS A 538 27.52 -39.03 -5.57
CA LYS A 538 28.85 -39.42 -5.13
C LYS A 538 29.68 -38.22 -4.73
N VAL A 539 29.69 -37.19 -5.55
CA VAL A 539 30.39 -35.92 -5.26
C VAL A 539 29.81 -35.21 -4.03
N ILE A 540 28.48 -35.26 -3.86
CA ILE A 540 27.86 -34.62 -2.71
C ILE A 540 28.21 -35.37 -1.41
N LEU A 541 28.19 -36.71 -1.43
CA LEU A 541 28.47 -37.55 -0.26
C LEU A 541 29.95 -37.58 0.14
N GLU A 542 30.85 -37.05 -0.67
CA GLU A 542 32.25 -36.80 -0.26
C GLU A 542 32.32 -35.72 0.86
N PHE A 543 31.35 -34.78 0.88
CA PHE A 543 31.35 -33.63 1.79
C PHE A 543 30.13 -33.55 2.71
N CYS A 544 29.05 -34.25 2.35
CA CYS A 544 27.78 -34.25 3.13
C CYS A 544 27.47 -35.65 3.63
N ASP A 545 26.77 -35.73 4.76
CA ASP A 545 26.41 -37.03 5.38
C ASP A 545 25.11 -37.60 4.80
N GLU A 546 24.22 -36.73 4.30
CA GLU A 546 22.94 -37.15 3.74
C GLU A 546 22.47 -36.20 2.62
N VAL A 547 21.78 -36.77 1.62
CA VAL A 547 21.18 -36.06 0.48
C VAL A 547 19.68 -36.31 0.45
N PHE A 548 18.87 -35.26 0.44
CA PHE A 548 17.44 -35.41 0.24
C PHE A 548 17.11 -35.75 -1.21
N LYS A 549 16.59 -36.96 -1.44
CA LYS A 549 16.20 -37.46 -2.78
C LYS A 549 14.79 -37.05 -3.19
N GLU A 550 13.96 -36.68 -2.24
CA GLU A 550 12.58 -36.31 -2.46
C GLU A 550 12.36 -34.80 -2.28
N ASP A 551 11.27 -34.28 -2.86
CA ASP A 551 10.86 -32.90 -2.66
C ASP A 551 10.21 -32.71 -1.28
N ILE A 552 11.08 -32.67 -0.25
CA ILE A 552 10.70 -32.43 1.14
C ILE A 552 10.47 -30.93 1.35
N SER A 553 9.42 -30.61 2.09
CA SER A 553 9.13 -29.22 2.47
C SER A 553 10.34 -28.56 3.14
N ILE A 554 10.66 -27.34 2.72
CA ILE A 554 11.73 -26.58 3.37
C ILE A 554 11.47 -26.37 4.86
N HIS A 555 10.19 -26.26 5.26
CA HIS A 555 9.81 -26.13 6.67
C HIS A 555 10.21 -27.36 7.48
N SER A 556 9.96 -28.56 6.94
CA SER A 556 10.38 -29.80 7.58
C SER A 556 11.90 -29.88 7.77
N CYS A 557 12.66 -29.42 6.76
CA CYS A 557 14.11 -29.31 6.85
C CYS A 557 14.53 -28.32 7.94
N LEU A 558 13.95 -27.10 7.95
CA LEU A 558 14.30 -26.06 8.91
C LEU A 558 13.91 -26.39 10.36
N GLU A 559 12.88 -27.20 10.57
CA GLU A 559 12.51 -27.70 11.91
C GLU A 559 13.57 -28.68 12.46
N ALA A 560 14.22 -29.47 11.59
CA ALA A 560 15.13 -30.54 11.95
C ALA A 560 16.62 -30.12 12.06
N VAL A 561 16.99 -28.89 11.68
CA VAL A 561 18.38 -28.45 11.63
C VAL A 561 18.69 -27.30 12.60
N ASP A 562 19.95 -27.15 12.98
CA ASP A 562 20.44 -26.06 13.83
C ASP A 562 20.88 -24.86 13.03
N GLU A 563 21.52 -25.08 11.88
CA GLU A 563 22.11 -24.05 11.03
C GLU A 563 21.76 -24.25 9.55
N VAL A 564 21.78 -23.16 8.80
CA VAL A 564 21.62 -23.16 7.34
C VAL A 564 22.80 -22.47 6.68
N HIS A 565 23.42 -23.12 5.72
CA HIS A 565 24.49 -22.58 4.90
C HIS A 565 24.01 -22.43 3.45
N THR A 566 24.23 -21.26 2.86
CA THR A 566 23.75 -20.97 1.50
C THR A 566 24.55 -19.87 0.84
N ILE A 567 24.48 -19.77 -0.49
CA ILE A 567 25.11 -18.69 -1.24
C ILE A 567 24.15 -17.48 -1.27
N THR A 568 23.04 -17.58 -2.01
CA THR A 568 22.07 -16.47 -2.14
C THR A 568 20.60 -16.93 -2.02
N SER A 569 20.38 -18.17 -1.55
CA SER A 569 19.04 -18.75 -1.51
C SER A 569 18.09 -18.03 -0.55
N THR A 570 16.84 -17.90 -0.95
CA THR A 570 15.76 -17.42 -0.08
C THR A 570 15.50 -18.34 1.12
N VAL A 571 16.01 -19.58 1.10
CA VAL A 571 15.99 -20.49 2.26
C VAL A 571 16.70 -19.88 3.47
N GLY A 572 17.76 -19.08 3.26
CA GLY A 572 18.41 -18.33 4.34
C GLY A 572 17.47 -17.34 4.99
N PHE A 573 16.68 -16.60 4.22
CA PHE A 573 15.66 -15.70 4.77
C PHE A 573 14.59 -16.46 5.56
N GLU A 574 14.11 -17.60 5.05
CA GLU A 574 13.14 -18.43 5.74
C GLU A 574 13.68 -19.04 7.04
N ALA A 575 14.99 -19.31 7.09
CA ALA A 575 15.69 -19.74 8.31
C ALA A 575 15.82 -18.59 9.33
N ILE A 576 16.13 -17.37 8.89
CA ILE A 576 16.16 -16.18 9.75
C ILE A 576 14.78 -15.93 10.36
N LEU A 577 13.68 -16.08 9.62
CA LEU A 577 12.30 -15.97 10.15
C LEU A 577 12.05 -16.95 11.31
N ARG A 578 12.75 -18.09 11.35
CA ARG A 578 12.67 -19.13 12.40
C ARG A 578 13.77 -19.00 13.44
N ARG A 579 14.53 -17.91 13.41
CA ARG A 579 15.65 -17.63 14.33
C ARG A 579 16.73 -18.72 14.30
N LYS A 580 16.89 -19.41 13.16
CA LYS A 580 18.00 -20.33 12.95
C LYS A 580 19.27 -19.55 12.62
N LYS A 581 20.41 -20.10 12.98
CA LYS A 581 21.71 -19.55 12.57
C LYS A 581 21.88 -19.73 11.04
N VAL A 582 22.23 -18.65 10.35
CA VAL A 582 22.42 -18.66 8.89
C VAL A 582 23.80 -18.17 8.55
N VAL A 583 24.53 -18.93 7.78
CA VAL A 583 25.84 -18.56 7.22
C VAL A 583 25.69 -18.34 5.72
N VAL A 584 26.09 -17.16 5.26
CA VAL A 584 25.89 -16.71 3.88
C VAL A 584 27.23 -16.52 3.20
N TYR A 585 27.42 -17.16 2.05
CA TYR A 585 28.67 -17.13 1.27
C TYR A 585 28.63 -16.15 0.09
N GLY A 586 27.45 -15.74 -0.34
CA GLY A 586 27.17 -14.68 -1.31
C GLY A 586 26.67 -13.41 -0.63
N MET A 587 25.93 -12.58 -1.40
CA MET A 587 25.34 -11.34 -0.88
C MET A 587 23.87 -11.22 -1.28
N PRO A 588 22.95 -12.04 -0.70
CA PRO A 588 21.52 -11.87 -0.93
C PRO A 588 20.96 -10.62 -0.22
N PHE A 589 19.69 -10.30 -0.47
CA PHE A 589 19.04 -9.11 0.06
C PHE A 589 18.98 -9.06 1.60
N TYR A 590 19.01 -10.19 2.28
CA TYR A 590 18.93 -10.31 3.74
C TYR A 590 20.30 -10.35 4.44
N ALA A 591 21.41 -10.43 3.70
CA ALA A 591 22.77 -10.39 4.23
C ALA A 591 23.26 -8.94 4.44
N GLY A 592 24.22 -8.73 5.33
CA GLY A 592 24.81 -7.44 5.64
C GLY A 592 24.07 -6.61 6.67
N TRP A 593 22.99 -7.12 7.27
CA TRP A 593 22.17 -6.40 8.23
C TRP A 593 22.34 -6.85 9.69
N GLY A 594 23.28 -7.77 9.97
CA GLY A 594 23.57 -8.29 11.30
C GLY A 594 22.64 -9.43 11.77
N LEU A 595 21.82 -9.99 10.86
CA LEU A 595 20.89 -11.10 11.13
C LEU A 595 21.42 -12.46 10.62
N SER A 596 22.53 -12.46 9.89
CA SER A 596 23.25 -13.63 9.39
C SER A 596 24.75 -13.50 9.62
N PHE A 597 25.46 -14.62 9.50
CA PHE A 597 26.93 -14.67 9.50
C PHE A 597 27.42 -14.59 8.07
N ASP A 598 27.82 -13.41 7.65
CA ASP A 598 28.12 -13.13 6.26
C ASP A 598 29.63 -13.30 5.98
N LYS A 599 29.97 -14.11 4.98
CA LYS A 599 31.36 -14.31 4.51
C LYS A 599 31.83 -13.18 3.58
N ARG A 600 30.92 -12.28 3.21
CA ARG A 600 31.15 -11.12 2.37
C ARG A 600 30.66 -9.85 3.07
N VAL A 601 31.26 -8.72 2.74
CA VAL A 601 30.88 -7.41 3.29
C VAL A 601 30.27 -6.54 2.20
N CYS A 602 29.23 -5.81 2.52
CA CYS A 602 28.66 -4.75 1.70
C CYS A 602 28.66 -3.45 2.49
N GLU A 603 29.58 -2.54 2.20
CA GLU A 603 29.77 -1.29 2.95
C GLU A 603 28.53 -0.40 2.96
N ARG A 604 27.68 -0.46 1.92
CA ARG A 604 26.42 0.30 1.85
C ARG A 604 25.39 -0.15 2.89
N ARG A 605 25.48 -1.40 3.38
CA ARG A 605 24.58 -2.00 4.39
C ARG A 605 25.20 -1.84 5.79
N SER A 606 25.27 -0.60 6.23
CA SER A 606 25.94 -0.24 7.51
C SER A 606 25.02 -0.31 8.73
N ARG A 607 23.68 -0.32 8.51
CA ARG A 607 22.66 -0.41 9.56
C ARG A 607 22.52 -1.85 10.06
N LYS A 608 22.45 -2.03 11.39
CA LYS A 608 21.99 -3.29 11.99
C LYS A 608 20.47 -3.25 12.13
N LEU A 609 19.80 -4.27 11.63
CA LEU A 609 18.33 -4.42 11.69
C LEU A 609 17.93 -5.46 12.73
N CYS A 610 16.77 -5.28 13.33
CA CYS A 610 16.05 -6.40 13.95
C CYS A 610 15.26 -7.19 12.89
N LEU A 611 14.80 -8.39 13.28
CA LEU A 611 14.05 -9.26 12.36
C LEU A 611 12.76 -8.60 11.85
N GLU A 612 12.06 -7.88 12.72
CA GLU A 612 10.83 -7.18 12.40
C GLU A 612 11.05 -6.05 11.37
N GLU A 613 12.17 -5.32 11.45
CA GLU A 613 12.54 -4.30 10.46
C GLU A 613 12.84 -4.92 9.09
N LEU A 614 13.61 -6.01 9.06
CA LEU A 614 13.88 -6.74 7.81
C LEU A 614 12.58 -7.22 7.17
N VAL A 615 11.66 -7.80 7.95
CA VAL A 615 10.37 -8.30 7.45
C VAL A 615 9.46 -7.16 7.03
N ALA A 616 9.40 -6.07 7.78
CA ALA A 616 8.62 -4.88 7.43
C ALA A 616 9.07 -4.31 6.07
N GLY A 617 10.36 -4.12 5.87
CA GLY A 617 10.91 -3.64 4.61
C GLY A 617 10.63 -4.62 3.47
N THR A 618 11.01 -5.88 3.66
CA THR A 618 11.02 -6.90 2.60
C THR A 618 9.63 -7.39 2.21
N LEU A 619 8.73 -7.60 3.18
CA LEU A 619 7.42 -8.22 2.92
C LEU A 619 6.24 -7.23 2.96
N ILE A 620 6.32 -6.13 3.71
CA ILE A 620 5.18 -5.21 3.84
C ILE A 620 5.34 -4.02 2.90
N LEU A 621 6.49 -3.34 2.91
CA LEU A 621 6.64 -2.05 2.23
C LEU A 621 7.04 -2.20 0.75
N TYR A 622 7.95 -3.12 0.43
CA TYR A 622 8.55 -3.20 -0.89
C TYR A 622 7.71 -3.93 -1.95
N PRO A 623 7.07 -5.11 -1.68
CA PRO A 623 6.33 -5.83 -2.69
C PRO A 623 4.93 -5.26 -2.96
N ARG A 624 4.40 -5.65 -4.11
CA ARG A 624 2.99 -5.49 -4.49
C ARG A 624 2.31 -6.84 -4.45
N TYR A 625 1.12 -6.89 -3.88
CA TYR A 625 0.30 -8.11 -3.78
C TYR A 625 -1.02 -7.93 -4.49
N ILE A 626 -1.60 -9.03 -4.97
CA ILE A 626 -2.95 -9.06 -5.54
C ILE A 626 -3.81 -10.10 -4.83
N SER A 627 -5.06 -9.72 -4.60
CA SER A 627 -6.11 -10.63 -4.15
C SER A 627 -6.54 -11.54 -5.29
N ILE A 628 -6.78 -12.82 -5.00
CA ILE A 628 -7.33 -13.75 -6.00
C ILE A 628 -8.78 -13.45 -6.30
N LYS A 629 -9.54 -13.02 -5.29
CA LYS A 629 -10.99 -12.84 -5.37
C LYS A 629 -11.40 -11.82 -6.43
N ASP A 630 -10.75 -10.67 -6.44
CA ASP A 630 -11.09 -9.54 -7.30
C ASP A 630 -9.94 -9.07 -8.20
N LYS A 631 -8.75 -9.66 -8.06
CA LYS A 631 -7.52 -9.31 -8.79
C LYS A 631 -7.11 -7.84 -8.60
N ASN A 632 -7.46 -7.24 -7.46
CA ASN A 632 -7.03 -5.91 -7.07
C ASN A 632 -5.77 -5.98 -6.21
N LEU A 633 -5.06 -4.86 -6.15
CA LEU A 633 -3.94 -4.71 -5.22
C LEU A 633 -4.45 -4.86 -3.78
N CYS A 634 -3.67 -5.53 -2.95
CA CYS A 634 -3.95 -5.75 -1.53
C CYS A 634 -2.66 -5.76 -0.72
N GLU A 635 -2.77 -5.81 0.60
CA GLU A 635 -1.64 -6.05 1.48
C GLU A 635 -1.34 -7.55 1.60
N ILE A 636 -0.17 -7.88 2.16
CA ILE A 636 0.33 -9.25 2.24
C ILE A 636 -0.63 -10.18 2.98
N GLU A 637 -1.31 -9.71 4.02
CA GLU A 637 -2.20 -10.52 4.85
C GLU A 637 -3.35 -11.12 4.03
N LEU A 638 -4.03 -10.31 3.19
CA LEU A 638 -5.07 -10.81 2.29
C LEU A 638 -4.52 -11.75 1.20
N CYS A 639 -3.28 -11.53 0.78
CA CYS A 639 -2.60 -12.46 -0.13
C CYS A 639 -2.34 -13.80 0.56
N LEU A 640 -1.91 -13.80 1.84
CA LEU A 640 -1.68 -15.01 2.63
C LEU A 640 -2.95 -15.81 2.88
N ASP A 641 -4.05 -15.16 3.27
CA ASP A 641 -5.36 -15.83 3.42
C ASP A 641 -5.76 -16.57 2.15
N THR A 642 -5.47 -15.97 1.03
CA THR A 642 -5.70 -16.55 -0.29
C THR A 642 -4.81 -17.78 -0.55
N ILE A 643 -3.51 -17.67 -0.28
CA ILE A 643 -2.55 -18.77 -0.46
C ILE A 643 -2.95 -19.94 0.45
N LEU A 644 -3.29 -19.68 1.70
CA LEU A 644 -3.76 -20.69 2.66
C LEU A 644 -5.05 -21.37 2.21
N TYR A 645 -6.01 -20.60 1.71
CA TYR A 645 -7.24 -21.16 1.14
C TYR A 645 -6.96 -22.10 -0.02
N LEU A 646 -6.10 -21.68 -0.96
CA LEU A 646 -5.73 -22.52 -2.11
C LEU A 646 -4.91 -23.74 -1.71
N GLN A 647 -4.01 -23.61 -0.73
CA GLN A 647 -3.21 -24.71 -0.22
C GLN A 647 -4.12 -25.78 0.40
N ARG A 648 -5.06 -25.36 1.25
CA ARG A 648 -6.07 -26.26 1.82
C ARG A 648 -6.91 -26.94 0.74
N ALA A 649 -7.37 -26.21 -0.26
CA ALA A 649 -8.12 -26.77 -1.39
C ALA A 649 -7.29 -27.75 -2.22
N TYR A 650 -6.00 -27.47 -2.44
CA TYR A 650 -5.08 -28.34 -3.16
C TYR A 650 -4.86 -29.69 -2.46
N PHE A 651 -4.71 -29.67 -1.12
CA PHE A 651 -4.48 -30.90 -0.36
C PHE A 651 -5.77 -31.66 -0.02
N SER A 652 -6.93 -31.01 0.10
CA SER A 652 -8.21 -31.65 0.45
C SER A 652 -8.92 -32.32 -0.72
N LYS A 653 -8.71 -31.85 -1.97
CA LYS A 653 -9.42 -32.35 -3.15
C LYS A 653 -8.48 -33.10 -4.09
N LYS A 654 -8.47 -34.45 -3.98
CA LYS A 654 -7.63 -35.34 -4.81
C LYS A 654 -7.71 -35.05 -6.32
N TRP A 655 -8.92 -34.77 -6.85
CA TRP A 655 -9.12 -34.47 -8.26
C TRP A 655 -8.48 -33.13 -8.69
N LEU A 656 -8.49 -32.11 -7.83
CA LEU A 656 -7.81 -30.83 -8.09
C LEU A 656 -6.30 -31.02 -8.19
N LYS A 657 -5.74 -31.88 -7.35
CA LYS A 657 -4.32 -32.24 -7.41
C LYS A 657 -3.99 -32.90 -8.74
N ILE A 658 -4.75 -33.95 -9.11
CA ILE A 658 -4.56 -34.68 -10.39
C ILE A 658 -4.69 -33.73 -11.58
N MET A 659 -5.70 -32.87 -11.60
CA MET A 659 -5.93 -31.89 -12.67
C MET A 659 -4.80 -30.86 -12.77
N ASN A 660 -4.29 -30.37 -11.64
CA ASN A 660 -3.14 -29.47 -11.63
C ASN A 660 -1.84 -30.14 -12.07
N ASP A 661 -1.60 -31.38 -11.62
CA ASP A 661 -0.41 -32.17 -12.00
C ASP A 661 -0.45 -32.49 -13.50
N PHE A 662 -1.60 -32.87 -14.05
CA PHE A 662 -1.79 -33.06 -15.48
C PHE A 662 -1.62 -31.77 -16.29
N ARG A 663 -2.20 -30.68 -15.82
CA ARG A 663 -2.01 -29.35 -16.42
C ARG A 663 -0.54 -28.95 -16.44
N ASN A 664 0.14 -29.09 -15.31
CA ASN A 664 1.55 -28.73 -15.16
C ASN A 664 2.43 -29.61 -16.06
N PHE A 665 2.14 -30.90 -16.15
CA PHE A 665 2.83 -31.82 -17.05
C PHE A 665 2.65 -31.42 -18.53
N SER A 666 1.41 -31.13 -18.94
CA SER A 666 1.09 -30.72 -20.32
C SER A 666 1.76 -29.37 -20.67
N LEU A 667 1.73 -28.40 -19.76
CA LEU A 667 2.35 -27.09 -19.94
C LEU A 667 3.87 -27.15 -19.96
N ARG A 668 4.53 -28.05 -19.18
CA ARG A 668 5.97 -28.30 -19.25
C ARG A 668 6.37 -28.88 -20.62
N LYS A 669 5.59 -29.80 -21.18
CA LYS A 669 5.81 -30.33 -22.54
C LYS A 669 5.70 -29.25 -23.60
N ILE A 670 4.64 -28.41 -23.54
CA ILE A 670 4.44 -27.30 -24.48
C ILE A 670 5.59 -26.30 -24.37
N ARG A 671 6.04 -25.97 -23.18
CA ARG A 671 7.18 -25.08 -22.96
C ARG A 671 8.46 -25.64 -23.57
N ARG A 672 8.78 -26.91 -23.36
CA ARG A 672 9.98 -27.55 -23.95
C ARG A 672 9.96 -27.56 -25.48
N ILE A 673 8.76 -27.75 -26.06
CA ILE A 673 8.56 -27.66 -27.51
C ILE A 673 8.80 -26.22 -27.98
N TYR A 674 8.16 -25.23 -27.32
CA TYR A 674 8.31 -23.81 -27.65
C TYR A 674 9.77 -23.32 -27.52
N GLU A 675 10.47 -23.69 -26.47
CA GLU A 675 11.88 -23.34 -26.25
C GLU A 675 12.78 -23.97 -27.33
N LYS A 676 12.48 -25.17 -27.82
CA LYS A 676 13.21 -25.78 -28.95
C LYS A 676 12.97 -25.06 -30.28
N PHE A 677 11.75 -24.50 -30.50
CA PHE A 677 11.43 -23.77 -31.74
C PHE A 677 11.91 -22.31 -31.75
N MET A 678 12.23 -21.72 -30.59
CA MET A 678 12.75 -20.35 -30.50
C MET A 678 14.28 -20.24 -30.51
N ILE A 679 14.98 -21.36 -30.54
CA ILE A 679 16.44 -21.45 -30.65
C ILE A 679 16.89 -21.62 -32.15
N TRP A 680 15.91 -21.63 -33.07
CA TRP A 680 16.17 -21.58 -34.52
C TRP A 680 15.84 -20.21 -35.11
#